data_bf26fd5a492e5d0acdccada9764e7140
#
_entry.id   bf26fd5a492e5d0acdccada9764e7140
#
_cell.length_a   1.000
_cell.length_b   1.000
_cell.length_c   1.000
_cell.angle_alpha   90.00
_cell.angle_beta   90.00
_cell.angle_gamma   90.00
#
_symmetry.space_group_name_H-M   'P 1'
#
loop_
_entity.id
_entity.type
_entity.pdbx_description
1 polymer ?
#
loop_
_entity_poly.entity_id
_entity_poly.type
_entity_poly.pdbx_seq_one_letter_code
_entity_poly.pdbx_strand_id
1 'polypeptide(L)'
;VLSGGSTDGWDEPAPRGPAPGDGWDRDRRRPGVRLRRALRRLTHRPGRPSRADRAEQRRARARARDERGLEPPRAAWGDILALLAAVVLVVLGAANLAAMGDVGATTTKLATGGLGLALLFLLAARRIAVTPALAWTVYGTTLALLLAVLVVGREVNGALRWLAVGGITLQPSELAKIAVPLVLAAVLTRGRPTWRRFAVALPLAAVPIVLVADQPDLSTATLLTLTTAAVLVIARVPTRYLLPVLAAAVVAAPLAVGLLRDYQAARLGTFLTGSQSAEGPGWAVRQARLAIARGGWWGDRTDPVHLLAARYLPERQTDLALASLASGWGAVAAALALLAGLVIVWRCVLGARAPRSATGRLLCAGFAVLLAVELVVSTGGNLGLLPVAGVPFPILSGGGTATVVHLAALGLALSARRDGARRQLWTPAARSSPRLARTTVAALTVVLVAFASFGAGVVRDPVAAAASVDQMTRCVTIPAPRGAVVDRHGALLAADAGDRGIRVAPALLRRDPAAVDRLAALLGRPPGELHALVDPAPDTVVGLDAGTVPGPVGETVARAGLPGVVVVPAPRRSYPTGPVLAPVLGWVGLATPRQTALHPDLDPRGTTGRAGVEQSYDAVLRGVPGEQCYWVDPVGRPMSAAARRDPVPGATLALTIDLGMQQRLVADVAASLSGSARGAVGGAVAMDPRTGAVLAMASWPSHDNALYGPPLDTAALRATSRAPGTPMINHAIGSALPPGSTFKLVNATANMITSTIPPERVLPGGGSFTYGGHSFGNWRVLPAQNLVDALAWSNDVYFYQLALALGPETMIDTARALGVGSPTGIDLPGESAGYLGTPASVEAAGGTWYPGTTVILGIGQGPLQVTPLQSARWTAAVATGALPTPYVGMAVGTGPGAIALPHPAPTPLPFADRLGPVREGMRAVVTSGTGRALADVGVPVAAKSGTAEDPSVPGGGVDDWMTAVAPADSPDLVVTALAQRPETGTSRTAAVVAATMRAHGAGAP
;
A
#
# COMPACT_ATOMS: atom_id res chain seq x y z
N VAL A 1 10.25 26.56 9.24
CA VAL A 1 10.34 28.01 9.48
C VAL A 1 10.41 28.27 10.97
N LEU A 2 11.61 28.72 11.40
CA LEU A 2 11.94 29.62 12.51
C LEU A 2 11.65 29.13 13.94
N SER A 3 12.67 29.03 14.70
CA SER A 3 13.48 29.94 15.53
C SER A 3 12.94 29.89 16.94
N GLY A 4 13.69 29.77 17.96
CA GLY A 4 14.84 30.36 18.46
C GLY A 4 14.79 30.39 19.95
N GLY A 5 15.91 30.32 20.56
CA GLY A 5 16.44 31.21 21.55
C GLY A 5 16.38 30.68 22.97
N SER A 6 17.56 30.36 23.48
CA SER A 6 18.38 31.09 24.46
C SER A 6 17.78 31.06 25.88
N THR A 7 18.48 30.99 26.97
CA THR A 7 19.79 31.37 27.45
C THR A 7 19.91 30.96 28.90
N ASP A 8 21.16 30.86 29.33
CA ASP A 8 21.72 31.18 30.65
C ASP A 8 21.53 30.13 31.76
N GLY A 9 22.54 29.76 32.53
CA GLY A 9 23.88 30.24 32.68
C GLY A 9 24.35 29.94 34.09
N TRP A 10 25.66 29.79 34.27
CA TRP A 10 26.42 29.95 35.50
C TRP A 10 26.31 28.86 36.54
N ASP A 11 27.32 28.27 37.25
CA ASP A 11 28.69 28.71 37.53
C ASP A 11 29.51 27.54 38.06
N GLU A 12 30.78 27.48 37.68
CA GLU A 12 31.86 26.82 38.38
C GLU A 12 32.24 27.64 39.65
N PRO A 13 33.03 27.09 40.64
CA PRO A 13 34.45 26.93 40.45
C PRO A 13 35.16 25.81 41.26
N ALA A 14 36.27 25.38 40.69
CA ALA A 14 37.42 24.78 41.41
C ALA A 14 38.15 25.87 42.32
N PRO A 15 39.21 25.66 43.13
CA PRO A 15 40.29 24.68 42.98
C PRO A 15 41.07 24.31 44.26
N ARG A 16 42.15 23.59 44.08
CA ARG A 16 43.48 23.60 44.79
C ARG A 16 43.96 22.34 45.46
N GLY A 17 45.03 21.80 44.87
CA GLY A 17 46.00 20.97 45.62
C GLY A 17 46.94 21.84 46.50
N PRO A 18 48.01 21.32 47.00
CA PRO A 18 49.18 20.84 46.29
C PRO A 18 49.96 19.65 46.92
N ALA A 19 50.91 19.16 46.17
CA ALA A 19 52.08 18.35 46.57
C ALA A 19 53.13 19.23 47.31
N PRO A 20 54.31 18.80 47.67
CA PRO A 20 55.13 17.59 47.43
C PRO A 20 56.08 17.22 48.59
N GLY A 21 57.03 16.29 48.37
CA GLY A 21 58.24 16.20 49.12
C GLY A 21 58.73 14.76 49.36
N ASP A 22 59.60 14.31 48.58
CA ASP A 22 61.01 14.09 48.59
C ASP A 22 61.63 13.27 49.79
N GLY A 23 62.43 12.32 49.44
CA GLY A 23 63.70 12.14 50.01
C GLY A 23 64.12 10.75 50.49
N TRP A 24 64.84 10.03 49.69
CA TRP A 24 66.17 9.44 49.94
C TRP A 24 66.43 8.86 51.36
N ASP A 25 66.98 7.71 51.60
CA ASP A 25 68.21 7.02 51.15
C ASP A 25 68.58 5.84 52.12
N ARG A 26 69.18 4.79 51.63
CA ARG A 26 70.29 3.96 52.13
C ARG A 26 70.23 3.16 53.40
N ASP A 27 70.26 1.90 53.23
CA ASP A 27 71.39 0.94 53.62
C ASP A 27 71.68 0.66 55.08
N ARG A 28 71.85 -0.63 55.33
CA ARG A 28 72.70 -1.31 56.22
C ARG A 28 72.08 -2.27 57.30
N ARG A 29 72.18 -3.54 56.90
CA ARG A 29 72.86 -4.62 57.59
C ARG A 29 72.62 -4.81 59.10
N ARG A 30 72.08 -6.00 59.39
CA ARG A 30 72.43 -7.00 60.42
C ARG A 30 72.13 -6.75 61.95
N PRO A 31 72.21 -7.83 62.83
CA PRO A 31 71.58 -9.12 62.86
C PRO A 31 70.85 -9.34 64.24
N GLY A 32 69.88 -10.21 64.36
CA GLY A 32 69.27 -10.45 65.63
C GLY A 32 67.98 -11.25 65.66
N VAL A 33 67.93 -12.33 64.89
CA VAL A 33 66.75 -13.18 64.87
C VAL A 33 67.09 -14.64 65.15
N ARG A 34 67.59 -14.92 66.41
CA ARG A 34 67.63 -16.31 66.88
C ARG A 34 67.01 -16.53 68.30
N LEU A 35 66.57 -15.48 68.94
CA LEU A 35 66.10 -15.67 70.32
C LEU A 35 64.57 -15.45 70.59
N ARG A 36 63.79 -15.16 69.56
CA ARG A 36 62.32 -14.98 69.73
C ARG A 36 61.43 -16.15 69.19
N ARG A 37 62.07 -17.26 68.73
CA ARG A 37 61.37 -18.50 68.32
C ARG A 37 61.10 -19.53 69.46
N ALA A 38 61.76 -19.39 70.59
CA ALA A 38 61.64 -20.38 71.70
C ALA A 38 60.57 -20.06 72.73
N LEU A 39 60.08 -18.82 72.84
CA LEU A 39 59.11 -18.40 73.87
C LEU A 39 57.67 -18.32 73.46
N ARG A 40 57.37 -18.68 72.16
CA ARG A 40 55.95 -18.68 71.65
C ARG A 40 55.29 -20.07 71.58
N ARG A 41 55.89 -21.11 72.18
CA ARG A 41 55.32 -22.49 72.16
C ARG A 41 54.44 -22.89 73.41
N LEU A 42 54.21 -21.99 74.35
CA LEU A 42 53.52 -22.39 75.60
C LEU A 42 52.20 -21.64 75.89
N THR A 43 51.73 -20.82 74.98
CA THR A 43 50.41 -20.17 75.18
C THR A 43 49.65 -20.00 73.84
N HIS A 44 49.12 -21.11 73.33
CA HIS A 44 48.12 -20.98 72.33
C HIS A 44 46.95 -21.95 72.47
N ARG A 45 45.78 -21.38 72.80
CA ARG A 45 44.48 -21.94 72.43
C ARG A 45 44.40 -22.13 70.90
N PRO A 46 43.71 -23.16 70.34
CA PRO A 46 43.68 -23.41 68.91
C PRO A 46 42.89 -22.28 68.21
N GLY A 47 43.59 -21.34 67.58
CA GLY A 47 43.05 -20.28 66.76
C GLY A 47 42.53 -20.86 65.47
N ARG A 48 41.44 -20.26 64.96
CA ARG A 48 40.86 -20.58 63.69
C ARG A 48 41.92 -20.56 62.55
N PRO A 49 41.97 -21.57 61.63
CA PRO A 49 42.98 -21.68 60.60
C PRO A 49 42.95 -20.45 59.68
N SER A 50 44.14 -19.95 59.32
CA SER A 50 44.30 -18.78 58.46
C SER A 50 43.71 -19.00 57.01
N ARG A 51 43.47 -17.91 56.25
CA ARG A 51 43.02 -18.04 54.86
C ARG A 51 43.99 -18.87 54.04
N ALA A 52 45.28 -18.85 54.33
CA ALA A 52 46.31 -19.63 53.64
C ALA A 52 46.19 -21.13 53.99
N ASP A 53 46.01 -21.51 55.30
CA ASP A 53 45.85 -22.89 55.76
C ASP A 53 44.55 -23.49 55.17
N ARG A 54 43.50 -22.73 55.11
CA ARG A 54 42.22 -23.14 54.43
C ARG A 54 42.39 -23.36 52.96
N ALA A 55 43.19 -22.54 52.27
CA ALA A 55 43.48 -22.69 50.84
C ALA A 55 44.36 -23.93 50.61
N GLU A 56 45.30 -24.20 51.47
CA GLU A 56 46.15 -25.37 51.40
C GLU A 56 45.44 -26.67 51.79
N GLN A 57 44.57 -26.68 52.81
CA GLN A 57 43.68 -27.80 53.09
C GLN A 57 42.64 -28.03 51.99
N ARG A 58 42.12 -26.97 51.31
CA ARG A 58 41.28 -27.12 50.17
C ARG A 58 42.06 -27.74 48.99
N ARG A 59 43.34 -27.35 48.78
CA ARG A 59 44.20 -27.93 47.73
C ARG A 59 44.55 -29.38 48.08
N ALA A 60 44.82 -29.74 49.31
CA ALA A 60 45.11 -31.13 49.78
C ALA A 60 43.86 -32.01 49.64
N ARG A 61 42.65 -31.51 50.01
CA ARG A 61 41.39 -32.21 49.87
C ARG A 61 41.02 -32.35 48.38
N ALA A 62 41.34 -31.38 47.55
CA ALA A 62 41.14 -31.46 46.08
C ALA A 62 42.08 -32.47 45.43
N ARG A 63 43.33 -32.58 45.89
CA ARG A 63 44.31 -33.61 45.49
C ARG A 63 43.86 -35.02 45.90
N ALA A 64 43.45 -35.19 47.14
CA ALA A 64 42.97 -36.49 47.72
C ALA A 64 41.65 -36.94 47.04
N ARG A 65 40.76 -36.01 46.57
CA ARG A 65 39.60 -36.35 45.82
C ARG A 65 39.98 -36.69 44.34
N ASP A 66 40.97 -36.01 43.79
CA ASP A 66 41.50 -36.28 42.46
C ASP A 66 42.20 -37.66 42.38
N GLU A 67 42.89 -38.06 43.45
CA GLU A 67 43.48 -39.39 43.58
C GLU A 67 42.46 -40.54 43.77
N ARG A 68 41.23 -40.23 44.24
CA ARG A 68 40.11 -41.20 44.38
C ARG A 68 39.24 -41.24 43.15
N GLY A 69 39.52 -40.44 42.10
CA GLY A 69 38.75 -40.43 40.88
C GLY A 69 37.33 -39.85 41.01
N LEU A 70 37.00 -39.20 42.12
CA LEU A 70 35.71 -38.57 42.37
C LEU A 70 35.72 -37.17 41.82
N GLU A 71 34.92 -36.91 40.80
CA GLU A 71 34.70 -35.57 40.23
C GLU A 71 34.02 -34.61 41.27
N PRO A 72 34.40 -33.35 41.28
CA PRO A 72 33.70 -32.40 42.11
C PRO A 72 32.23 -32.31 41.68
N PRO A 73 31.23 -32.21 42.63
CA PRO A 73 29.78 -32.22 42.33
C PRO A 73 29.38 -31.22 41.22
N ARG A 74 30.01 -30.05 41.16
CA ARG A 74 29.77 -29.02 40.15
C ARG A 74 30.14 -29.42 38.68
N ALA A 75 31.03 -30.40 38.53
CA ALA A 75 31.44 -30.89 37.24
C ALA A 75 30.41 -31.90 36.66
N ALA A 76 29.78 -32.69 37.50
CA ALA A 76 28.73 -33.61 37.12
C ALA A 76 27.46 -32.88 36.68
N TRP A 77 27.05 -31.80 37.35
CA TRP A 77 25.91 -31.00 36.96
C TRP A 77 26.08 -30.35 35.57
N GLY A 78 27.28 -29.91 35.22
CA GLY A 78 27.52 -29.33 33.89
C GLY A 78 27.41 -30.35 32.74
N ASP A 79 27.74 -31.63 32.98
CA ASP A 79 27.56 -32.71 32.00
C ASP A 79 26.06 -33.02 31.83
N ILE A 80 25.31 -33.09 32.94
CA ILE A 80 23.85 -33.30 32.92
C ILE A 80 23.16 -32.17 32.14
N LEU A 81 23.51 -30.92 32.39
CA LEU A 81 22.93 -29.76 31.65
C LEU A 81 23.21 -29.83 30.15
N ALA A 82 24.42 -30.23 29.73
CA ALA A 82 24.76 -30.40 28.32
C ALA A 82 23.98 -31.55 27.65
N LEU A 83 23.79 -32.66 28.40
CA LEU A 83 22.95 -33.77 27.93
C LEU A 83 21.50 -33.38 27.82
N LEU A 84 20.96 -32.68 28.80
CA LEU A 84 19.59 -32.14 28.73
C LEU A 84 19.43 -31.15 27.58
N ALA A 85 20.40 -30.24 27.37
CA ALA A 85 20.39 -29.31 26.26
C ALA A 85 20.39 -30.02 24.90
N ALA A 86 21.14 -31.10 24.75
CA ALA A 86 21.15 -31.92 23.53
C ALA A 86 19.78 -32.59 23.28
N VAL A 87 19.16 -33.15 24.33
CA VAL A 87 17.79 -33.71 24.26
C VAL A 87 16.79 -32.62 23.86
N VAL A 88 16.83 -31.46 24.49
CA VAL A 88 15.94 -30.31 24.16
C VAL A 88 16.06 -29.93 22.70
N LEU A 89 17.26 -29.83 22.12
CA LEU A 89 17.45 -29.52 20.73
C LEU A 89 16.90 -30.59 19.77
N VAL A 90 17.06 -31.87 20.10
CA VAL A 90 16.48 -32.97 19.30
C VAL A 90 14.95 -32.93 19.36
N VAL A 91 14.37 -32.73 20.54
CA VAL A 91 12.92 -32.67 20.74
C VAL A 91 12.32 -31.44 20.02
N LEU A 92 12.92 -30.27 20.18
CA LEU A 92 12.46 -29.06 19.49
C LEU A 92 12.56 -29.22 17.97
N GLY A 93 13.64 -29.84 17.47
CA GLY A 93 13.79 -30.11 16.03
C GLY A 93 12.73 -31.06 15.50
N ALA A 94 12.44 -32.14 16.21
CA ALA A 94 11.39 -33.10 15.83
C ALA A 94 10.00 -32.48 15.93
N ALA A 95 9.72 -31.72 16.99
CA ALA A 95 8.45 -31.01 17.17
C ALA A 95 8.21 -29.95 16.08
N ASN A 96 9.27 -29.25 15.65
CA ASN A 96 9.19 -28.29 14.54
C ASN A 96 8.82 -28.97 13.22
N LEU A 97 9.45 -30.12 12.90
CA LEU A 97 9.16 -30.86 11.68
C LEU A 97 7.76 -31.49 11.70
N ALA A 98 7.32 -31.99 12.86
CA ALA A 98 5.97 -32.52 13.06
C ALA A 98 4.90 -31.45 12.87
N ALA A 99 5.15 -30.24 13.38
CA ALA A 99 4.25 -29.08 13.22
C ALA A 99 4.10 -28.64 11.74
N MET A 100 5.10 -28.93 10.89
CA MET A 100 5.02 -28.68 9.44
C MET A 100 4.25 -29.75 8.65
N GLY A 101 3.76 -30.81 9.33
CA GLY A 101 3.08 -31.93 8.69
C GLY A 101 4.01 -32.86 7.90
N ASP A 102 5.33 -32.75 8.07
CA ASP A 102 6.31 -33.60 7.38
C ASP A 102 6.64 -34.85 8.21
N VAL A 103 5.83 -35.89 8.02
CA VAL A 103 5.97 -37.16 8.76
C VAL A 103 7.31 -37.83 8.44
N GLY A 104 7.76 -37.79 7.17
CA GLY A 104 9.01 -38.43 6.75
C GLY A 104 10.24 -37.78 7.37
N ALA A 105 10.31 -36.45 7.34
CA ALA A 105 11.40 -35.71 7.99
C ALA A 105 11.37 -35.85 9.52
N THR A 106 10.19 -35.89 10.13
CA THR A 106 10.02 -36.08 11.57
C THR A 106 10.51 -37.44 12.02
N THR A 107 10.14 -38.53 11.34
CA THR A 107 10.59 -39.88 11.66
C THR A 107 12.11 -40.02 11.45
N THR A 108 12.66 -39.47 10.38
CA THR A 108 14.11 -39.43 10.14
C THR A 108 14.83 -38.66 11.26
N LYS A 109 14.29 -37.55 11.72
CA LYS A 109 14.85 -36.73 12.80
C LYS A 109 14.85 -37.48 14.15
N LEU A 110 13.76 -38.17 14.46
CA LEU A 110 13.67 -38.98 15.67
C LEU A 110 14.66 -40.17 15.65
N ALA A 111 14.77 -40.88 14.50
CA ALA A 111 15.70 -41.97 14.35
C ALA A 111 17.17 -41.52 14.45
N THR A 112 17.55 -40.46 13.73
CA THR A 112 18.93 -39.93 13.76
C THR A 112 19.27 -39.25 15.08
N GLY A 113 18.28 -38.52 15.68
CA GLY A 113 18.40 -37.97 17.01
C GLY A 113 18.59 -39.02 18.11
N GLY A 114 17.78 -40.11 18.04
CA GLY A 114 17.89 -41.25 18.92
C GLY A 114 19.23 -41.95 18.81
N LEU A 115 19.69 -42.25 17.56
CA LEU A 115 21.01 -42.80 17.34
C LEU A 115 22.12 -41.89 17.83
N GLY A 116 22.04 -40.59 17.56
CA GLY A 116 23.02 -39.63 18.01
C GLY A 116 23.08 -39.50 19.52
N LEU A 117 21.93 -39.50 20.22
CA LEU A 117 21.86 -39.52 21.66
C LEU A 117 22.42 -40.80 22.27
N ALA A 118 22.13 -41.98 21.68
CA ALA A 118 22.72 -43.21 22.09
C ALA A 118 24.25 -43.22 21.95
N LEU A 119 24.78 -42.70 20.85
CA LEU A 119 26.23 -42.47 20.67
C LEU A 119 26.77 -41.48 21.67
N LEU A 120 26.10 -40.35 21.91
CA LEU A 120 26.47 -39.37 22.93
C LEU A 120 26.61 -40.03 24.29
N PHE A 121 25.59 -40.80 24.75
CA PHE A 121 25.62 -41.46 26.05
C PHE A 121 26.69 -42.56 26.10
N LEU A 122 26.85 -43.35 25.04
CA LEU A 122 27.85 -44.41 24.96
C LEU A 122 29.26 -43.81 25.08
N LEU A 123 29.57 -42.78 24.26
CA LEU A 123 30.89 -42.13 24.25
C LEU A 123 31.15 -41.34 25.55
N ALA A 124 30.12 -40.67 26.10
CA ALA A 124 30.26 -39.98 27.38
C ALA A 124 30.42 -40.92 28.59
N ALA A 125 29.79 -42.12 28.56
CA ALA A 125 29.89 -43.12 29.63
C ALA A 125 31.23 -43.84 29.59
N ARG A 126 31.76 -44.13 28.38
CA ARG A 126 33.04 -44.78 28.17
C ARG A 126 34.19 -43.77 28.28
N ARG A 127 35.24 -44.08 29.01
CA ARG A 127 36.46 -43.26 29.11
C ARG A 127 37.33 -43.54 27.88
N ILE A 128 36.91 -43.00 26.70
CA ILE A 128 37.63 -43.21 25.44
C ILE A 128 38.83 -42.24 25.44
N ALA A 129 40.01 -42.82 25.42
CA ALA A 129 41.23 -42.07 25.23
C ALA A 129 41.27 -41.53 23.77
N VAL A 130 41.43 -40.26 23.58
CA VAL A 130 41.69 -39.68 22.28
C VAL A 130 43.11 -39.99 21.85
N THR A 131 43.28 -41.19 21.31
CA THR A 131 44.59 -41.70 20.86
C THR A 131 44.89 -41.13 19.47
N PRO A 132 46.18 -41.06 19.09
CA PRO A 132 46.57 -40.73 17.74
C PRO A 132 45.98 -41.68 16.70
N ALA A 133 45.89 -42.99 17.02
CA ALA A 133 45.29 -43.98 16.13
C ALA A 133 43.83 -43.60 15.82
N LEU A 134 43.01 -43.31 16.84
CA LEU A 134 41.63 -42.88 16.65
C LEU A 134 41.57 -41.63 15.70
N ALA A 135 42.45 -40.63 15.96
CA ALA A 135 42.44 -39.41 15.16
C ALA A 135 42.76 -39.70 13.69
N TRP A 136 43.76 -40.53 13.41
CA TRP A 136 44.16 -40.90 12.06
C TRP A 136 43.12 -41.79 11.37
N THR A 137 42.47 -42.71 12.08
CA THR A 137 41.41 -43.55 11.55
C THR A 137 40.23 -42.72 11.15
N VAL A 138 39.72 -41.81 12.04
CA VAL A 138 38.59 -40.96 11.73
C VAL A 138 38.93 -40.00 10.58
N TYR A 139 40.13 -39.44 10.54
CA TYR A 139 40.59 -38.57 9.46
C TYR A 139 40.69 -39.31 8.11
N GLY A 140 41.32 -40.50 8.09
CA GLY A 140 41.47 -41.31 6.87
C GLY A 140 40.14 -41.79 6.33
N THR A 141 39.20 -42.23 7.21
CA THR A 141 37.85 -42.59 6.81
C THR A 141 37.10 -41.40 6.20
N THR A 142 37.20 -40.22 6.85
CA THR A 142 36.55 -39.01 6.34
C THR A 142 37.11 -38.60 4.99
N LEU A 143 38.43 -38.68 4.80
CA LEU A 143 39.07 -38.37 3.51
C LEU A 143 38.62 -39.34 2.41
N ALA A 144 38.60 -40.64 2.70
CA ALA A 144 38.10 -41.65 1.77
C ALA A 144 36.63 -41.41 1.37
N LEU A 145 35.77 -41.04 2.32
CA LEU A 145 34.38 -40.73 2.05
C LEU A 145 34.22 -39.42 1.24
N LEU A 146 35.05 -38.40 1.50
CA LEU A 146 35.06 -37.14 0.71
C LEU A 146 35.48 -37.43 -0.75
N LEU A 147 36.46 -38.27 -0.96
CA LEU A 147 36.85 -38.71 -2.31
C LEU A 147 35.75 -39.55 -2.98
N ALA A 148 35.14 -40.48 -2.22
CA ALA A 148 34.06 -41.30 -2.76
C ALA A 148 32.85 -40.46 -3.26
N VAL A 149 32.52 -39.34 -2.62
CA VAL A 149 31.46 -38.44 -3.08
C VAL A 149 31.75 -37.88 -4.49
N LEU A 150 33.01 -37.62 -4.83
CA LEU A 150 33.37 -37.10 -6.16
C LEU A 150 33.15 -38.12 -7.28
N VAL A 151 33.13 -39.41 -6.93
CA VAL A 151 32.99 -40.54 -7.90
C VAL A 151 31.56 -41.10 -7.95
N VAL A 152 30.97 -41.34 -6.78
CA VAL A 152 29.67 -42.02 -6.65
C VAL A 152 28.63 -41.17 -5.90
N GLY A 153 28.86 -39.89 -5.77
CA GLY A 153 27.95 -38.97 -5.08
C GLY A 153 26.65 -38.76 -5.84
N ARG A 154 25.56 -38.55 -5.08
CA ARG A 154 24.27 -38.17 -5.62
C ARG A 154 24.18 -36.64 -5.72
N GLU A 155 23.77 -36.14 -6.87
CA GLU A 155 23.51 -34.74 -7.09
C GLU A 155 22.15 -34.35 -6.46
N VAL A 156 22.17 -33.35 -5.62
CA VAL A 156 20.96 -32.72 -5.02
C VAL A 156 21.11 -31.20 -5.15
N ASN A 157 20.13 -30.57 -5.76
CA ASN A 157 20.13 -29.12 -6.00
C ASN A 157 21.41 -28.59 -6.71
N GLY A 158 21.91 -29.34 -7.72
CA GLY A 158 23.08 -28.94 -8.49
C GLY A 158 24.43 -29.15 -7.78
N ALA A 159 24.47 -29.94 -6.69
CA ALA A 159 25.70 -30.20 -5.94
C ALA A 159 25.87 -31.66 -5.55
N LEU A 160 27.07 -32.23 -5.85
CA LEU A 160 27.47 -33.57 -5.48
C LEU A 160 28.02 -33.57 -4.04
N ARG A 161 27.15 -33.84 -3.04
CA ARG A 161 27.53 -33.76 -1.61
C ARG A 161 27.12 -34.97 -0.78
N TRP A 162 26.31 -35.87 -1.33
CA TRP A 162 25.64 -36.91 -0.59
C TRP A 162 26.02 -38.31 -1.09
N LEU A 163 26.29 -39.22 -0.18
CA LEU A 163 26.34 -40.66 -0.45
C LEU A 163 25.02 -41.29 -0.01
N ALA A 164 24.38 -42.00 -0.92
CA ALA A 164 23.15 -42.73 -0.62
C ALA A 164 23.50 -44.25 -0.49
N VAL A 165 23.25 -44.81 0.68
CA VAL A 165 23.48 -46.24 0.96
C VAL A 165 22.26 -46.81 1.66
N GLY A 166 21.55 -47.75 1.02
CA GLY A 166 20.41 -48.41 1.65
C GLY A 166 19.29 -47.49 2.11
N GLY A 167 19.01 -46.39 1.37
CA GLY A 167 17.98 -45.42 1.73
C GLY A 167 18.43 -44.35 2.75
N ILE A 168 19.65 -44.46 3.27
CA ILE A 168 20.25 -43.45 4.20
C ILE A 168 21.17 -42.55 3.39
N THR A 169 21.04 -41.25 3.60
CA THR A 169 21.93 -40.23 3.01
C THR A 169 23.00 -39.80 4.02
N LEU A 170 24.27 -39.94 3.65
CA LEU A 170 25.41 -39.51 4.43
C LEU A 170 26.09 -38.32 3.75
N GLN A 171 26.34 -37.28 4.50
CA GLN A 171 27.14 -36.13 4.02
C GLN A 171 28.54 -36.18 4.66
N PRO A 172 29.59 -36.56 3.92
CA PRO A 172 30.94 -36.71 4.48
C PRO A 172 31.57 -35.42 4.96
N SER A 173 31.22 -34.25 4.43
CA SER A 173 31.68 -32.94 4.91
C SER A 173 31.31 -32.67 6.38
N GLU A 174 30.22 -33.27 6.90
CA GLU A 174 29.87 -33.19 8.30
C GLU A 174 30.89 -33.92 9.20
N LEU A 175 31.37 -35.08 8.77
CA LEU A 175 32.45 -35.83 9.48
C LEU A 175 33.74 -35.03 9.52
N ALA A 176 34.07 -34.25 8.48
CA ALA A 176 35.25 -33.42 8.43
C ALA A 176 35.30 -32.39 9.58
N LYS A 177 34.13 -31.93 10.07
CA LYS A 177 34.00 -30.99 11.20
C LYS A 177 34.58 -31.56 12.49
N ILE A 178 34.56 -32.86 12.66
CA ILE A 178 35.21 -33.57 13.82
C ILE A 178 36.63 -34.03 13.45
N ALA A 179 36.82 -34.60 12.26
CA ALA A 179 38.08 -35.20 11.84
C ALA A 179 39.23 -34.19 11.81
N VAL A 180 38.99 -32.98 11.30
CA VAL A 180 40.02 -31.93 11.20
C VAL A 180 40.48 -31.46 12.59
N PRO A 181 39.61 -31.01 13.50
CA PRO A 181 40.07 -30.64 14.86
C PRO A 181 40.72 -31.80 15.61
N LEU A 182 40.26 -33.03 15.39
CA LEU A 182 40.79 -34.23 16.03
C LEU A 182 42.22 -34.54 15.61
N VAL A 183 42.52 -34.56 14.28
CA VAL A 183 43.89 -34.83 13.77
C VAL A 183 44.81 -33.66 14.10
N LEU A 184 44.34 -32.42 14.03
CA LEU A 184 45.11 -31.23 14.44
C LEU A 184 45.50 -31.31 15.93
N ALA A 185 44.55 -31.72 16.79
CA ALA A 185 44.82 -31.91 18.21
C ALA A 185 45.87 -33.03 18.41
N ALA A 186 45.83 -34.12 17.69
CA ALA A 186 46.80 -35.21 17.79
C ALA A 186 48.21 -34.82 17.33
N VAL A 187 48.33 -33.97 16.29
CA VAL A 187 49.63 -33.51 15.78
C VAL A 187 50.24 -32.38 16.62
N LEU A 188 49.42 -31.36 16.97
CA LEU A 188 49.93 -30.14 17.62
C LEU A 188 50.24 -30.34 19.12
N THR A 189 49.71 -31.38 19.77
CA THR A 189 49.90 -31.63 21.20
C THR A 189 51.05 -32.58 21.51
N ARG A 190 51.75 -33.14 20.52
CA ARG A 190 52.91 -34.05 20.71
C ARG A 190 54.17 -33.36 21.20
N GLY A 191 54.15 -32.06 21.48
CA GLY A 191 55.27 -31.23 22.03
C GLY A 191 55.05 -29.75 21.71
N ARG A 192 56.15 -28.94 21.74
CA ARG A 192 56.05 -27.54 21.36
C ARG A 192 55.73 -27.39 19.87
N PRO A 193 54.81 -26.43 19.45
CA PRO A 193 54.53 -26.18 18.06
C PRO A 193 55.80 -25.68 17.33
N THR A 194 56.40 -26.57 16.58
CA THR A 194 57.55 -26.23 15.71
C THR A 194 57.11 -25.98 14.29
N TRP A 195 57.97 -25.39 13.45
CA TRP A 195 57.71 -25.27 12.00
C TRP A 195 57.33 -26.60 11.36
N ARG A 196 58.06 -27.66 11.63
CA ARG A 196 57.74 -29.00 11.07
C ARG A 196 56.33 -29.49 11.40
N ARG A 197 55.83 -29.24 12.62
CA ARG A 197 54.47 -29.66 12.98
C ARG A 197 53.43 -28.76 12.37
N PHE A 198 53.72 -27.47 12.23
CA PHE A 198 52.85 -26.55 11.50
C PHE A 198 52.76 -26.94 10.02
N ALA A 199 53.91 -27.21 9.38
CA ALA A 199 54.01 -27.66 8.00
C ALA A 199 53.24 -29.01 7.74
N VAL A 200 53.08 -29.87 8.76
CA VAL A 200 52.23 -31.07 8.68
C VAL A 200 50.74 -30.74 9.00
N ALA A 201 50.49 -29.85 9.94
CA ALA A 201 49.13 -29.55 10.36
C ALA A 201 48.35 -28.78 9.26
N LEU A 202 49.02 -27.91 8.52
CA LEU A 202 48.43 -27.06 7.50
C LEU A 202 47.84 -27.90 6.33
N PRO A 203 48.53 -28.80 5.67
CA PRO A 203 47.96 -29.65 4.62
C PRO A 203 46.90 -30.63 5.16
N LEU A 204 47.04 -31.16 6.38
CA LEU A 204 45.98 -31.97 7.01
C LEU A 204 44.68 -31.25 7.20
N ALA A 205 44.69 -29.95 7.34
CA ALA A 205 43.47 -29.14 7.35
C ALA A 205 43.05 -28.71 5.92
N ALA A 206 44.03 -28.33 5.08
CA ALA A 206 43.79 -27.81 3.74
C ALA A 206 43.15 -28.83 2.80
N VAL A 207 43.60 -30.09 2.83
CA VAL A 207 43.09 -31.15 1.92
C VAL A 207 41.57 -31.37 2.09
N PRO A 208 41.04 -31.65 3.29
CA PRO A 208 39.59 -31.72 3.46
C PRO A 208 38.85 -30.42 3.10
N ILE A 209 39.41 -29.26 3.41
CA ILE A 209 38.80 -27.96 3.11
C ILE A 209 38.66 -27.77 1.60
N VAL A 210 39.72 -28.09 0.82
CA VAL A 210 39.69 -27.98 -0.64
C VAL A 210 38.71 -28.99 -1.24
N LEU A 211 38.73 -30.25 -0.78
CA LEU A 211 37.78 -31.28 -1.26
C LEU A 211 36.33 -30.89 -0.99
N VAL A 212 36.03 -30.28 0.17
CA VAL A 212 34.69 -29.77 0.51
C VAL A 212 34.31 -28.57 -0.35
N ALA A 213 35.26 -27.69 -0.64
CA ALA A 213 35.06 -26.54 -1.51
C ALA A 213 34.78 -26.94 -2.94
N ASP A 214 35.47 -28.01 -3.46
CA ASP A 214 35.24 -28.56 -4.79
C ASP A 214 33.86 -29.24 -4.92
N GLN A 215 33.28 -29.74 -3.82
CA GLN A 215 31.90 -30.26 -3.72
C GLN A 215 30.83 -29.16 -3.64
N PRO A 216 31.03 -27.97 -4.13
CA PRO A 216 30.47 -26.61 -3.93
C PRO A 216 29.90 -26.35 -2.52
N ASP A 217 30.49 -26.89 -1.45
CA ASP A 217 30.07 -26.64 -0.08
C ASP A 217 30.97 -25.57 0.62
N LEU A 218 30.91 -24.34 0.08
CA LEU A 218 31.71 -23.22 0.59
C LEU A 218 31.42 -22.89 2.06
N SER A 219 30.24 -23.17 2.52
CA SER A 219 29.81 -22.91 3.90
C SER A 219 30.59 -23.79 4.88
N THR A 220 30.60 -25.09 4.62
CA THR A 220 31.37 -26.05 5.45
C THR A 220 32.87 -25.83 5.29
N ALA A 221 33.38 -25.51 4.08
CA ALA A 221 34.76 -25.16 3.85
C ALA A 221 35.18 -23.90 4.67
N THR A 222 34.35 -22.87 4.71
CA THR A 222 34.56 -21.66 5.51
C THR A 222 34.56 -21.99 7.02
N LEU A 223 33.60 -22.78 7.50
CA LEU A 223 33.54 -23.22 8.90
C LEU A 223 34.79 -24.02 9.30
N LEU A 224 35.23 -24.92 8.45
CA LEU A 224 36.47 -25.69 8.69
C LEU A 224 37.69 -24.77 8.70
N THR A 225 37.77 -23.78 7.82
CA THR A 225 38.85 -22.79 7.78
C THR A 225 38.89 -21.97 9.06
N LEU A 226 37.74 -21.40 9.48
CA LEU A 226 37.64 -20.60 10.72
C LEU A 226 37.98 -21.45 11.96
N THR A 227 37.48 -22.68 12.01
CA THR A 227 37.75 -23.62 13.12
C THR A 227 39.24 -23.99 13.13
N THR A 228 39.83 -24.26 11.98
CA THR A 228 41.27 -24.55 11.85
C THR A 228 42.10 -23.38 12.33
N ALA A 229 41.82 -22.15 11.89
CA ALA A 229 42.52 -20.96 12.34
C ALA A 229 42.43 -20.78 13.86
N ALA A 230 41.25 -20.96 14.44
CA ALA A 230 41.07 -20.91 15.90
C ALA A 230 41.81 -22.00 16.63
N VAL A 231 41.81 -23.23 16.14
CA VAL A 231 42.57 -24.34 16.73
C VAL A 231 44.09 -24.07 16.72
N LEU A 232 44.64 -23.54 15.62
CA LEU A 232 46.06 -23.15 15.49
C LEU A 232 46.43 -22.05 16.48
N VAL A 233 45.57 -21.05 16.63
CA VAL A 233 45.76 -19.95 17.60
C VAL A 233 45.66 -20.47 19.05
N ILE A 234 44.67 -21.32 19.38
CA ILE A 234 44.50 -21.92 20.71
C ILE A 234 45.67 -22.85 21.03
N ALA A 235 46.21 -23.58 20.05
CA ALA A 235 47.39 -24.40 20.17
C ALA A 235 48.68 -23.61 20.39
N ARG A 236 48.63 -22.26 20.32
CA ARG A 236 49.77 -21.33 20.41
C ARG A 236 50.82 -21.55 19.33
N VAL A 237 50.38 -21.82 18.14
CA VAL A 237 51.28 -21.77 16.98
C VAL A 237 51.85 -20.36 16.88
N PRO A 238 53.22 -20.18 16.75
CA PRO A 238 53.83 -18.86 16.67
C PRO A 238 53.24 -18.01 15.54
N THR A 239 52.91 -16.78 15.87
CA THR A 239 52.29 -15.83 14.92
C THR A 239 53.11 -15.63 13.63
N ARG A 240 54.47 -15.73 13.72
CA ARG A 240 55.35 -15.73 12.53
C ARG A 240 55.07 -16.81 11.49
N TYR A 241 54.36 -17.88 11.87
CA TYR A 241 53.93 -18.93 10.95
C TYR A 241 52.51 -18.68 10.43
N LEU A 242 51.67 -18.03 11.24
CA LEU A 242 50.29 -17.76 10.91
C LEU A 242 50.11 -16.53 10.02
N LEU A 243 50.92 -15.48 10.24
CA LEU A 243 50.84 -14.22 9.48
C LEU A 243 51.07 -14.40 7.96
N PRO A 244 52.06 -15.19 7.49
CA PRO A 244 52.20 -15.43 6.05
C PRO A 244 51.02 -16.16 5.43
N VAL A 245 50.44 -17.13 6.13
CA VAL A 245 49.27 -17.86 5.66
C VAL A 245 48.05 -16.93 5.60
N LEU A 246 47.86 -16.07 6.62
CA LEU A 246 46.79 -15.09 6.62
C LEU A 246 46.98 -14.07 5.50
N ALA A 247 48.22 -13.56 5.31
CA ALA A 247 48.53 -12.64 4.20
C ALA A 247 48.22 -13.27 2.84
N ALA A 248 48.66 -14.54 2.64
CA ALA A 248 48.36 -15.29 1.41
C ALA A 248 46.86 -15.47 1.21
N ALA A 249 46.09 -15.76 2.26
CA ALA A 249 44.64 -15.90 2.21
C ALA A 249 43.96 -14.57 1.85
N VAL A 250 44.40 -13.46 2.40
CA VAL A 250 43.88 -12.11 2.07
C VAL A 250 44.14 -11.75 0.62
N VAL A 251 45.37 -12.05 0.11
CA VAL A 251 45.72 -11.82 -1.31
C VAL A 251 44.96 -12.73 -2.25
N ALA A 252 44.70 -13.97 -1.84
CA ALA A 252 43.91 -14.92 -2.64
C ALA A 252 42.37 -14.69 -2.58
N ALA A 253 41.88 -13.95 -1.60
CA ALA A 253 40.43 -13.72 -1.43
C ALA A 253 39.77 -13.07 -2.65
N PRO A 254 40.29 -12.02 -3.31
CA PRO A 254 39.70 -11.45 -4.52
C PRO A 254 39.68 -12.45 -5.69
N LEU A 255 40.74 -13.28 -5.84
CA LEU A 255 40.80 -14.33 -6.84
C LEU A 255 39.74 -15.42 -6.57
N ALA A 256 39.52 -15.77 -5.31
CA ALA A 256 38.52 -16.73 -4.91
C ALA A 256 37.08 -16.25 -5.20
N VAL A 257 36.83 -14.92 -5.14
CA VAL A 257 35.53 -14.35 -5.53
C VAL A 257 35.23 -14.58 -7.01
N GLY A 258 36.26 -14.49 -7.88
CA GLY A 258 36.13 -14.79 -9.31
C GLY A 258 35.88 -16.27 -9.64
N LEU A 259 36.07 -17.18 -8.67
CA LEU A 259 35.83 -18.62 -8.81
C LEU A 259 34.46 -19.04 -8.24
N LEU A 260 33.68 -18.09 -7.70
CA LEU A 260 32.33 -18.36 -7.20
C LEU A 260 31.39 -18.70 -8.35
N ARG A 261 30.52 -19.67 -8.14
CA ARG A 261 29.40 -19.95 -9.07
C ARG A 261 28.38 -18.79 -9.01
N ASP A 262 27.61 -18.58 -10.09
CA ASP A 262 26.66 -17.45 -10.23
C ASP A 262 25.71 -17.31 -9.03
N TYR A 263 25.17 -18.43 -8.52
CA TYR A 263 24.28 -18.39 -7.36
C TYR A 263 24.97 -17.97 -6.05
N GLN A 264 26.27 -18.25 -5.89
CA GLN A 264 27.09 -17.89 -4.72
C GLN A 264 27.45 -16.41 -4.79
N ALA A 265 27.88 -15.94 -5.96
CA ALA A 265 28.14 -14.52 -6.22
C ALA A 265 26.86 -13.67 -6.02
N ALA A 266 25.71 -14.16 -6.50
CA ALA A 266 24.42 -13.51 -6.30
C ALA A 266 24.03 -13.37 -4.82
N ARG A 267 24.24 -14.43 -3.99
CA ARG A 267 23.99 -14.38 -2.54
C ARG A 267 24.86 -13.34 -1.82
N LEU A 268 26.14 -13.26 -2.19
CA LEU A 268 27.07 -12.30 -1.61
C LEU A 268 26.73 -10.87 -2.06
N GLY A 269 26.43 -10.68 -3.35
CA GLY A 269 26.03 -9.41 -3.92
C GLY A 269 24.75 -8.87 -3.27
N THR A 270 23.72 -9.69 -3.14
CA THR A 270 22.45 -9.33 -2.48
C THR A 270 22.67 -8.91 -1.02
N PHE A 271 23.54 -9.61 -0.31
CA PHE A 271 23.87 -9.25 1.08
C PHE A 271 24.60 -7.91 1.17
N LEU A 272 25.60 -7.67 0.29
CA LEU A 272 26.38 -6.43 0.29
C LEU A 272 25.57 -5.20 -0.16
N THR A 273 24.64 -5.38 -1.08
CA THR A 273 23.79 -4.28 -1.58
C THR A 273 22.56 -4.06 -0.71
N GLY A 274 22.24 -4.96 0.21
CA GLY A 274 21.05 -4.88 1.05
C GLY A 274 19.73 -5.02 0.28
N SER A 275 19.77 -5.42 -1.01
CA SER A 275 18.58 -5.56 -1.84
C SER A 275 17.71 -6.72 -1.36
N GLN A 276 16.53 -6.39 -0.82
CA GLN A 276 15.50 -7.37 -0.46
C GLN A 276 14.51 -7.52 -1.64
N SER A 277 15.04 -7.88 -2.80
CA SER A 277 14.22 -8.09 -3.99
C SER A 277 13.14 -9.16 -3.74
N ALA A 278 11.97 -8.99 -4.38
CA ALA A 278 10.86 -9.94 -4.29
C ALA A 278 11.21 -11.31 -4.91
N GLU A 279 12.29 -11.38 -5.68
CA GLU A 279 12.80 -12.58 -6.35
C GLU A 279 14.32 -12.69 -6.14
N GLY A 280 14.84 -13.91 -6.06
CA GLY A 280 16.27 -14.18 -5.93
C GLY A 280 16.78 -14.42 -4.50
N PRO A 281 18.12 -14.32 -4.25
CA PRO A 281 18.74 -14.69 -2.97
C PRO A 281 18.28 -13.90 -1.75
N GLY A 282 17.80 -12.67 -1.92
CA GLY A 282 17.26 -11.82 -0.84
C GLY A 282 15.89 -12.29 -0.35
N TRP A 283 15.17 -13.02 -1.19
CA TRP A 283 13.84 -13.53 -0.85
C TRP A 283 13.84 -14.47 0.36
N ALA A 284 14.82 -15.36 0.49
CA ALA A 284 14.93 -16.29 1.62
C ALA A 284 15.08 -15.57 2.97
N VAL A 285 15.89 -14.52 3.01
CA VAL A 285 16.08 -13.68 4.21
C VAL A 285 14.81 -12.95 4.58
N ARG A 286 14.14 -12.36 3.58
CA ARG A 286 12.86 -11.69 3.76
C ARG A 286 11.82 -12.64 4.34
N GLN A 287 11.68 -13.85 3.77
CA GLN A 287 10.75 -14.87 4.24
C GLN A 287 11.05 -15.31 5.68
N ALA A 288 12.33 -15.47 6.04
CA ALA A 288 12.72 -15.80 7.40
C ALA A 288 12.28 -14.71 8.42
N ARG A 289 12.48 -13.44 8.09
CA ARG A 289 12.05 -12.32 8.95
C ARG A 289 10.54 -12.22 9.06
N LEU A 290 9.82 -12.37 7.95
CA LEU A 290 8.35 -12.39 7.94
C LEU A 290 7.79 -13.54 8.78
N ALA A 291 8.39 -14.73 8.68
CA ALA A 291 8.01 -15.89 9.48
C ALA A 291 8.25 -15.68 10.97
N ILE A 292 9.39 -15.10 11.35
CA ILE A 292 9.71 -14.77 12.76
C ILE A 292 8.75 -13.71 13.32
N ALA A 293 8.48 -12.62 12.54
CA ALA A 293 7.57 -11.55 12.96
C ALA A 293 6.15 -12.09 13.17
N ARG A 294 5.67 -12.93 12.27
CA ARG A 294 4.35 -13.54 12.39
C ARG A 294 4.24 -14.50 13.56
N GLY A 295 5.26 -15.30 13.84
CA GLY A 295 5.27 -16.24 14.96
C GLY A 295 5.16 -15.55 16.32
N GLY A 296 5.49 -14.27 16.41
CA GLY A 296 5.43 -13.51 17.66
C GLY A 296 6.27 -14.15 18.79
N TRP A 297 5.87 -13.92 20.03
CA TRP A 297 6.57 -14.48 21.20
C TRP A 297 6.26 -15.96 21.44
N TRP A 298 5.02 -16.41 21.20
CA TRP A 298 4.51 -17.70 21.65
C TRP A 298 4.20 -18.67 20.50
N GLY A 299 4.21 -18.19 19.27
CA GLY A 299 3.70 -18.91 18.11
C GLY A 299 2.18 -19.04 18.15
N ASP A 300 1.60 -19.43 17.04
CA ASP A 300 0.17 -19.72 16.98
C ASP A 300 -0.05 -21.02 16.18
N ARG A 301 -0.27 -22.13 16.84
CA ARG A 301 -0.43 -23.45 16.26
C ARG A 301 -1.86 -23.77 15.85
N THR A 302 -2.82 -22.97 16.29
CA THR A 302 -4.24 -23.20 16.06
C THR A 302 -4.72 -22.60 14.74
N ASP A 303 -3.99 -21.62 14.22
CA ASP A 303 -4.29 -20.98 12.95
C ASP A 303 -3.72 -21.78 11.76
N PRO A 304 -4.54 -22.31 10.84
CA PRO A 304 -4.06 -22.99 9.63
C PRO A 304 -3.13 -22.13 8.77
N VAL A 305 -3.14 -20.82 8.95
CA VAL A 305 -2.25 -19.86 8.29
C VAL A 305 -0.79 -20.03 8.71
N HIS A 306 -0.51 -20.55 9.91
CA HIS A 306 0.86 -20.85 10.36
C HIS A 306 1.55 -21.92 9.53
N LEU A 307 0.83 -23.01 9.23
CA LEU A 307 1.33 -24.07 8.36
C LEU A 307 1.61 -23.52 6.97
N LEU A 308 0.79 -22.58 6.53
CA LEU A 308 0.97 -21.88 5.26
C LEU A 308 2.21 -20.98 5.27
N ALA A 309 2.41 -20.16 6.28
CA ALA A 309 3.59 -19.30 6.42
C ALA A 309 4.89 -20.10 6.42
N ALA A 310 4.91 -21.25 7.10
CA ALA A 310 6.07 -22.16 7.08
C ALA A 310 6.35 -22.73 5.68
N ARG A 311 5.35 -22.85 4.80
CA ARG A 311 5.55 -23.31 3.41
C ARG A 311 6.24 -22.26 2.53
N TYR A 312 6.17 -20.99 2.87
CA TYR A 312 6.89 -19.91 2.17
C TYR A 312 8.38 -19.86 2.53
N LEU A 313 8.84 -20.56 3.59
CA LEU A 313 10.26 -20.62 3.94
C LEU A 313 10.99 -21.64 3.05
N PRO A 314 11.98 -21.20 2.25
CA PRO A 314 12.88 -22.14 1.57
C PRO A 314 13.77 -22.83 2.61
N GLU A 315 14.22 -24.03 2.34
CA GLU A 315 15.14 -24.77 3.23
C GLU A 315 14.75 -24.72 4.73
N ARG A 316 13.44 -24.72 5.01
CA ARG A 316 12.84 -24.60 6.35
C ARG A 316 13.26 -25.71 7.32
N GLN A 317 13.66 -26.86 6.78
CA GLN A 317 14.11 -28.04 7.55
C GLN A 317 15.58 -27.95 7.94
N THR A 318 16.39 -27.21 7.18
CA THR A 318 17.87 -27.16 7.31
C THR A 318 18.35 -25.77 7.72
N ASP A 319 18.51 -24.86 6.78
CA ASP A 319 19.20 -23.57 6.95
C ASP A 319 18.35 -22.56 7.74
N LEU A 320 17.04 -22.55 7.49
CA LEU A 320 16.08 -21.64 8.13
C LEU A 320 15.27 -22.33 9.23
N ALA A 321 15.82 -23.41 9.82
CA ALA A 321 15.16 -24.18 10.89
C ALA A 321 14.83 -23.32 12.13
N LEU A 322 15.64 -22.32 12.46
CA LEU A 322 15.38 -21.40 13.57
C LEU A 322 14.19 -20.46 13.29
N ALA A 323 14.11 -19.90 12.08
CA ALA A 323 12.99 -19.06 11.66
C ALA A 323 11.69 -19.87 11.57
N SER A 324 11.79 -21.12 11.08
CA SER A 324 10.69 -22.08 11.07
C SER A 324 10.19 -22.41 12.49
N LEU A 325 11.11 -22.65 13.44
CA LEU A 325 10.77 -22.89 14.84
C LEU A 325 10.09 -21.65 15.44
N ALA A 326 10.62 -20.44 15.17
CA ALA A 326 10.04 -19.21 15.65
C ALA A 326 8.65 -18.95 15.07
N SER A 327 8.40 -19.29 13.80
CA SER A 327 7.09 -19.19 13.17
C SER A 327 6.03 -20.04 13.88
N GLY A 328 6.31 -21.33 14.12
CA GLY A 328 5.33 -22.25 14.69
C GLY A 328 5.25 -22.23 16.21
N TRP A 329 6.37 -22.02 16.91
CA TRP A 329 6.50 -22.15 18.37
C TRP A 329 6.87 -20.84 19.07
N GLY A 330 7.01 -19.76 18.32
CA GLY A 330 7.35 -18.43 18.81
C GLY A 330 8.83 -18.21 19.10
N ALA A 331 9.17 -16.94 19.30
CA ALA A 331 10.53 -16.49 19.59
C ALA A 331 11.09 -17.11 20.89
N VAL A 332 10.23 -17.44 21.86
CA VAL A 332 10.63 -18.09 23.11
C VAL A 332 11.22 -19.46 22.86
N ALA A 333 10.63 -20.26 21.96
CA ALA A 333 11.18 -21.57 21.60
C ALA A 333 12.52 -21.44 20.85
N ALA A 334 12.64 -20.45 19.95
CA ALA A 334 13.90 -20.15 19.26
C ALA A 334 15.00 -19.70 20.26
N ALA A 335 14.66 -18.87 21.24
CA ALA A 335 15.57 -18.47 22.31
C ALA A 335 15.99 -19.65 23.21
N LEU A 336 15.07 -20.57 23.50
CA LEU A 336 15.38 -21.80 24.23
C LEU A 336 16.34 -22.69 23.43
N ALA A 337 16.16 -22.83 22.12
CA ALA A 337 17.09 -23.57 21.25
C ALA A 337 18.48 -22.94 21.24
N LEU A 338 18.57 -21.61 21.16
CA LEU A 338 19.83 -20.86 21.22
C LEU A 338 20.51 -21.02 22.56
N LEU A 339 19.75 -20.92 23.67
CA LEU A 339 20.25 -21.13 25.02
C LEU A 339 20.80 -22.55 25.22
N ALA A 340 20.09 -23.56 24.70
CA ALA A 340 20.56 -24.96 24.76
C ALA A 340 21.87 -25.12 23.96
N GLY A 341 22.00 -24.53 22.77
CA GLY A 341 23.25 -24.51 22.02
C GLY A 341 24.39 -23.86 22.80
N LEU A 342 24.14 -22.69 23.42
CA LEU A 342 25.12 -21.98 24.28
C LEU A 342 25.54 -22.79 25.50
N VAL A 343 24.62 -23.55 26.11
CA VAL A 343 24.96 -24.47 27.24
C VAL A 343 25.94 -25.54 26.79
N ILE A 344 25.76 -26.11 25.60
CA ILE A 344 26.71 -27.11 25.04
C ILE A 344 28.08 -26.48 24.80
N VAL A 345 28.11 -25.28 24.12
CA VAL A 345 29.35 -24.52 23.89
C VAL A 345 30.06 -24.22 25.21
N TRP A 346 29.36 -23.67 26.20
CA TRP A 346 29.87 -23.37 27.52
C TRP A 346 30.48 -24.63 28.20
N ARG A 347 29.82 -25.77 28.07
CA ARG A 347 30.30 -27.01 28.61
C ARG A 347 31.58 -27.48 27.93
N CYS A 348 31.70 -27.36 26.60
CA CYS A 348 32.93 -27.67 25.89
C CYS A 348 34.08 -26.74 26.28
N VAL A 349 33.84 -25.44 26.50
CA VAL A 349 34.84 -24.49 27.01
C VAL A 349 35.31 -24.87 28.43
N LEU A 350 34.40 -25.29 29.29
CA LEU A 350 34.80 -25.80 30.62
C LEU A 350 35.61 -27.11 30.49
N GLY A 351 35.30 -27.99 29.55
CA GLY A 351 36.08 -29.18 29.23
C GLY A 351 37.49 -28.85 28.76
N ALA A 352 37.66 -27.79 27.99
CA ALA A 352 38.98 -27.32 27.58
C ALA A 352 39.88 -26.82 28.74
N ARG A 353 39.36 -26.65 29.98
CA ARG A 353 40.14 -26.26 31.17
C ARG A 353 40.60 -27.46 32.00
N ALA A 354 40.10 -28.65 31.74
CA ALA A 354 40.46 -29.83 32.51
C ALA A 354 41.95 -30.20 32.31
N PRO A 355 42.74 -30.46 33.35
CA PRO A 355 44.18 -30.57 33.28
C PRO A 355 44.72 -31.90 32.69
N ARG A 356 43.87 -32.87 32.36
CA ARG A 356 44.25 -34.27 32.21
C ARG A 356 44.85 -34.69 30.88
N SER A 357 44.43 -34.09 29.73
CA SER A 357 44.98 -34.37 28.39
C SER A 357 45.12 -33.10 27.55
N ALA A 358 46.26 -32.88 26.89
CA ALA A 358 46.47 -31.75 26.00
C ALA A 358 45.61 -31.89 24.73
N THR A 359 45.51 -33.11 24.20
CA THR A 359 44.71 -33.44 23.00
C THR A 359 43.23 -33.24 23.31
N GLY A 360 42.72 -33.77 24.43
CA GLY A 360 41.34 -33.57 24.86
C GLY A 360 40.99 -32.08 25.10
N ARG A 361 41.91 -31.29 25.65
CA ARG A 361 41.72 -29.85 25.83
C ARG A 361 41.57 -29.12 24.49
N LEU A 362 42.43 -29.44 23.51
CA LEU A 362 42.39 -28.80 22.19
C LEU A 362 41.18 -29.23 21.38
N LEU A 363 40.78 -30.51 21.50
CA LEU A 363 39.56 -31.03 20.88
C LEU A 363 38.31 -30.33 21.44
N CYS A 364 38.16 -30.25 22.77
CA CYS A 364 37.06 -29.55 23.42
C CYS A 364 37.00 -28.05 22.99
N ALA A 365 38.16 -27.42 22.92
CA ALA A 365 38.25 -26.01 22.48
C ALA A 365 37.89 -25.84 21.01
N GLY A 366 38.38 -26.71 20.13
CA GLY A 366 38.06 -26.71 18.71
C GLY A 366 36.58 -26.94 18.45
N PHE A 367 35.99 -27.90 19.13
CA PHE A 367 34.55 -28.18 19.00
C PHE A 367 33.70 -27.05 19.59
N ALA A 368 34.10 -26.41 20.70
CA ALA A 368 33.40 -25.24 21.23
C ALA A 368 33.40 -24.08 20.24
N VAL A 369 34.53 -23.84 19.55
CA VAL A 369 34.60 -22.79 18.51
C VAL A 369 33.76 -23.14 17.31
N LEU A 370 33.80 -24.37 16.80
CA LEU A 370 32.98 -24.84 15.70
C LEU A 370 31.50 -24.57 15.97
N LEU A 371 30.98 -25.07 17.07
CA LEU A 371 29.58 -24.88 17.47
C LEU A 371 29.20 -23.40 17.63
N ALA A 372 30.09 -22.60 18.24
CA ALA A 372 29.81 -21.19 18.43
C ALA A 372 29.76 -20.44 17.11
N VAL A 373 30.63 -20.76 16.14
CA VAL A 373 30.59 -20.19 14.79
C VAL A 373 29.32 -20.63 14.06
N GLU A 374 28.97 -21.92 14.12
CA GLU A 374 27.72 -22.43 13.51
C GLU A 374 26.48 -21.73 14.10
N LEU A 375 26.40 -21.57 15.41
CA LEU A 375 25.29 -20.84 16.05
C LEU A 375 25.21 -19.38 15.58
N VAL A 376 26.36 -18.68 15.48
CA VAL A 376 26.41 -17.30 15.02
C VAL A 376 25.98 -17.20 13.55
N VAL A 377 26.53 -18.04 12.68
CA VAL A 377 26.24 -17.98 11.23
C VAL A 377 24.79 -18.37 10.98
N SER A 378 24.28 -19.44 11.59
CA SER A 378 22.90 -19.88 11.41
C SER A 378 21.92 -18.85 11.98
N THR A 379 22.13 -18.36 13.21
CA THR A 379 21.24 -17.34 13.80
C THR A 379 21.28 -16.03 13.01
N GLY A 380 22.48 -15.56 12.64
CA GLY A 380 22.64 -14.33 11.84
C GLY A 380 22.00 -14.43 10.47
N GLY A 381 22.11 -15.60 9.79
CA GLY A 381 21.45 -15.86 8.50
C GLY A 381 19.92 -15.86 8.62
N ASN A 382 19.36 -16.48 9.66
CA ASN A 382 17.92 -16.48 9.91
C ASN A 382 17.37 -15.07 10.23
N LEU A 383 18.17 -14.20 10.82
CA LEU A 383 17.81 -12.81 11.12
C LEU A 383 18.16 -11.84 9.97
N GLY A 384 18.88 -12.29 8.95
CA GLY A 384 19.36 -11.44 7.87
C GLY A 384 20.49 -10.49 8.25
N LEU A 385 21.22 -10.80 9.33
CA LEU A 385 22.39 -10.06 9.78
C LEU A 385 23.68 -10.61 9.19
N LEU A 386 23.64 -11.84 8.68
CA LEU A 386 24.68 -12.51 7.90
C LEU A 386 24.07 -13.11 6.64
N PRO A 387 24.85 -13.34 5.57
CA PRO A 387 24.33 -14.02 4.39
C PRO A 387 23.87 -15.45 4.78
N VAL A 388 22.75 -15.89 4.17
CA VAL A 388 22.28 -17.28 4.33
C VAL A 388 23.30 -18.19 3.67
N ALA A 389 24.15 -18.79 4.50
CA ALA A 389 25.33 -19.52 4.05
C ALA A 389 25.15 -21.04 3.97
N GLY A 390 23.92 -21.56 4.05
CA GLY A 390 23.70 -23.01 4.03
C GLY A 390 24.26 -23.74 5.26
N VAL A 391 24.32 -23.07 6.41
CA VAL A 391 24.81 -23.62 7.69
C VAL A 391 23.60 -23.98 8.56
N PRO A 392 23.32 -25.27 8.76
CA PRO A 392 22.19 -25.68 9.59
C PRO A 392 22.43 -25.33 11.05
N PHE A 393 21.35 -25.07 11.79
CA PHE A 393 21.44 -24.90 13.24
C PHE A 393 21.84 -26.24 13.91
N PRO A 394 22.94 -26.27 14.70
CA PRO A 394 23.47 -27.52 15.24
C PRO A 394 22.43 -28.33 16.04
N ILE A 395 22.31 -29.62 15.75
CA ILE A 395 21.41 -30.58 16.41
C ILE A 395 19.91 -30.29 16.17
N LEU A 396 19.47 -29.02 16.06
CA LEU A 396 18.07 -28.64 15.87
C LEU A 396 17.56 -29.00 14.45
N SER A 397 18.34 -28.65 13.41
CA SER A 397 17.96 -28.81 12.01
C SER A 397 17.68 -30.26 11.62
N GLY A 398 16.91 -30.47 10.54
CA GLY A 398 16.49 -31.78 10.05
C GLY A 398 17.61 -32.67 9.49
N GLY A 399 18.84 -32.15 9.33
CA GLY A 399 19.98 -32.87 8.79
C GLY A 399 20.39 -34.09 9.64
N GLY A 400 20.09 -35.30 9.16
CA GLY A 400 20.32 -36.52 9.92
C GLY A 400 21.81 -36.75 10.23
N THR A 401 22.68 -36.66 9.23
CA THR A 401 24.15 -36.80 9.40
C THR A 401 24.72 -35.78 10.35
N ALA A 402 24.35 -34.50 10.19
CA ALA A 402 24.81 -33.42 11.05
C ALA A 402 24.42 -33.65 12.51
N THR A 403 23.18 -34.09 12.76
CA THR A 403 22.68 -34.40 14.12
C THR A 403 23.52 -35.49 14.80
N VAL A 404 23.74 -36.63 14.13
CA VAL A 404 24.53 -37.75 14.66
C VAL A 404 25.97 -37.30 14.92
N VAL A 405 26.58 -36.60 14.01
CA VAL A 405 27.98 -36.13 14.09
C VAL A 405 28.18 -35.16 15.23
N HIS A 406 27.30 -34.17 15.42
CA HIS A 406 27.41 -33.21 16.52
C HIS A 406 27.21 -33.86 17.88
N LEU A 407 26.27 -34.80 18.01
CA LEU A 407 26.05 -35.54 19.25
C LEU A 407 27.21 -36.48 19.56
N ALA A 408 27.78 -37.16 18.58
CA ALA A 408 28.99 -37.98 18.75
C ALA A 408 30.20 -37.10 19.14
N ALA A 409 30.39 -35.93 18.53
CA ALA A 409 31.46 -34.99 18.88
C ALA A 409 31.33 -34.49 20.33
N LEU A 410 30.10 -34.16 20.76
CA LEU A 410 29.82 -33.82 22.15
C LEU A 410 30.19 -34.99 23.08
N GLY A 411 29.83 -36.21 22.73
CA GLY A 411 30.19 -37.42 23.49
C GLY A 411 31.70 -37.61 23.61
N LEU A 412 32.43 -37.42 22.53
CA LEU A 412 33.91 -37.46 22.53
C LEU A 412 34.49 -36.33 23.42
N ALA A 413 33.95 -35.14 23.36
CA ALA A 413 34.40 -34.02 24.17
C ALA A 413 34.18 -34.26 25.69
N LEU A 414 33.02 -34.82 26.06
CA LEU A 414 32.71 -35.21 27.43
C LEU A 414 33.57 -36.39 27.91
N SER A 415 33.84 -37.36 27.03
CA SER A 415 34.72 -38.50 27.30
C SER A 415 36.17 -38.04 27.50
N ALA A 416 36.73 -37.24 26.58
CA ALA A 416 38.10 -36.69 26.62
C ALA A 416 38.42 -35.95 27.92
N ARG A 417 37.40 -35.36 28.55
CA ARG A 417 37.54 -34.70 29.85
C ARG A 417 37.77 -35.70 31.02
N ARG A 418 37.17 -36.88 30.93
CA ARG A 418 37.25 -37.92 31.96
C ARG A 418 38.48 -38.83 31.82
N ASP A 419 39.17 -38.77 30.67
CA ASP A 419 40.40 -39.53 30.43
C ASP A 419 41.53 -38.97 31.30
N GLY A 420 41.71 -39.61 32.42
CA GLY A 420 42.68 -39.22 33.39
C GLY A 420 43.53 -40.39 33.87
N ALA A 421 44.79 -40.44 33.47
CA ALA A 421 45.78 -41.31 34.03
C ALA A 421 46.10 -42.57 33.21
N ARG A 422 46.62 -42.44 32.04
CA ARG A 422 47.76 -43.25 31.61
C ARG A 422 48.89 -42.27 31.31
N ARG A 423 50.08 -42.48 31.97
CA ARG A 423 51.28 -41.68 31.83
C ARG A 423 51.54 -41.29 30.37
N GLN A 424 51.20 -40.10 30.01
CA GLN A 424 51.86 -39.47 28.90
C GLN A 424 53.01 -38.64 29.46
N LEU A 425 54.21 -39.11 29.16
CA LEU A 425 55.47 -38.36 29.39
C LEU A 425 55.34 -37.01 28.60
N TRP A 426 54.89 -35.99 29.28
CA TRP A 426 54.68 -34.70 28.67
C TRP A 426 55.48 -33.62 29.39
N THR A 427 56.27 -32.91 28.60
CA THR A 427 57.03 -31.78 29.13
C THR A 427 56.08 -30.57 29.40
N PRO A 428 56.34 -29.84 30.53
CA PRO A 428 55.36 -28.80 30.99
C PRO A 428 55.16 -27.58 30.09
N ALA A 429 55.73 -27.54 28.91
CA ALA A 429 55.92 -26.31 28.12
C ALA A 429 54.79 -25.89 27.16
N ALA A 430 53.77 -26.75 26.92
CA ALA A 430 52.63 -26.37 26.03
C ALA A 430 51.37 -26.09 26.88
N ARG A 431 51.32 -24.93 27.50
CA ARG A 431 50.10 -24.43 28.13
C ARG A 431 49.19 -23.87 27.01
N SER A 432 48.18 -24.63 26.59
CA SER A 432 47.05 -24.05 25.82
C SER A 432 46.50 -22.86 26.62
N SER A 433 46.14 -21.75 25.93
CA SER A 433 45.62 -20.58 26.60
C SER A 433 44.12 -20.74 26.79
N PRO A 434 43.63 -21.22 27.95
CA PRO A 434 42.20 -21.27 28.25
C PRO A 434 41.58 -19.87 28.31
N ARG A 435 42.39 -18.82 28.43
CA ARG A 435 41.93 -17.42 28.34
C ARG A 435 41.47 -17.09 26.95
N LEU A 436 42.19 -17.50 25.88
CA LEU A 436 41.85 -17.16 24.49
C LEU A 436 40.55 -17.87 24.04
N ALA A 437 40.37 -19.15 24.37
CA ALA A 437 39.13 -19.86 24.11
C ALA A 437 37.93 -19.19 24.81
N ARG A 438 38.15 -18.67 26.05
CA ARG A 438 37.11 -17.91 26.73
C ARG A 438 36.78 -16.60 26.07
N THR A 439 37.77 -15.80 25.68
CA THR A 439 37.53 -14.51 25.04
C THR A 439 36.83 -14.69 23.69
N THR A 440 37.23 -15.71 22.93
CA THR A 440 36.57 -16.01 21.64
C THR A 440 35.10 -16.40 21.89
N VAL A 441 34.83 -17.32 22.82
CA VAL A 441 33.44 -17.73 23.10
C VAL A 441 32.63 -16.60 23.75
N ALA A 442 33.24 -15.79 24.61
CA ALA A 442 32.57 -14.64 25.20
C ALA A 442 32.19 -13.61 24.12
N ALA A 443 33.11 -13.32 23.16
CA ALA A 443 32.83 -12.44 22.05
C ALA A 443 31.70 -12.97 21.16
N LEU A 444 31.71 -14.27 20.81
CA LEU A 444 30.64 -14.90 20.05
C LEU A 444 29.31 -14.93 20.82
N THR A 445 29.35 -15.09 22.15
CA THR A 445 28.15 -15.00 23.00
C THR A 445 27.56 -13.59 22.97
N VAL A 446 28.41 -12.54 23.06
CA VAL A 446 27.95 -11.15 22.93
C VAL A 446 27.28 -10.90 21.58
N VAL A 447 27.87 -11.40 20.50
CA VAL A 447 27.25 -11.32 19.16
C VAL A 447 25.89 -12.02 19.14
N LEU A 448 25.78 -13.20 19.73
CA LEU A 448 24.50 -13.93 19.79
C LEU A 448 23.45 -13.22 20.64
N VAL A 449 23.86 -12.57 21.75
CA VAL A 449 22.96 -11.72 22.56
C VAL A 449 22.51 -10.51 21.75
N ALA A 450 23.41 -9.87 20.99
CA ALA A 450 23.03 -8.80 20.09
C ALA A 450 22.05 -9.28 19.00
N PHE A 451 22.27 -10.46 18.43
CA PHE A 451 21.35 -11.07 17.48
C PHE A 451 19.98 -11.40 18.11
N ALA A 452 19.95 -11.90 19.33
CA ALA A 452 18.69 -12.15 20.04
C ALA A 452 17.93 -10.85 20.32
N SER A 453 18.64 -9.76 20.66
CA SER A 453 18.03 -8.43 20.85
C SER A 453 17.47 -7.88 19.53
N PHE A 454 18.18 -8.04 18.41
CA PHE A 454 17.69 -7.69 17.09
C PHE A 454 16.48 -8.55 16.71
N GLY A 455 16.51 -9.86 16.95
CA GLY A 455 15.40 -10.77 16.73
C GLY A 455 14.15 -10.37 17.51
N ALA A 456 14.30 -9.88 18.74
CA ALA A 456 13.19 -9.33 19.52
C ALA A 456 12.57 -8.08 18.87
N GLY A 457 13.37 -7.28 18.16
CA GLY A 457 12.89 -6.17 17.32
C GLY A 457 12.05 -6.68 16.15
N VAL A 458 12.52 -7.71 15.44
CA VAL A 458 11.78 -8.33 14.32
C VAL A 458 10.43 -8.91 14.77
N VAL A 459 10.39 -9.53 15.95
CA VAL A 459 9.13 -10.08 16.53
C VAL A 459 8.10 -8.98 16.84
N ARG A 460 8.55 -7.76 17.12
CA ARG A 460 7.69 -6.62 17.41
C ARG A 460 7.36 -5.77 16.21
N ASP A 461 7.79 -6.14 15.01
CA ASP A 461 7.57 -5.38 13.79
C ASP A 461 6.16 -5.66 13.21
N PRO A 462 5.18 -4.75 13.41
CA PRO A 462 3.82 -4.95 12.93
C PRO A 462 3.74 -4.87 11.39
N VAL A 463 4.65 -4.13 10.76
CA VAL A 463 4.69 -3.98 9.29
C VAL A 463 5.12 -5.30 8.65
N ALA A 464 6.13 -5.95 9.21
CA ALA A 464 6.56 -7.27 8.75
C ALA A 464 5.48 -8.33 8.97
N ALA A 465 4.76 -8.28 10.11
CA ALA A 465 3.66 -9.21 10.38
C ALA A 465 2.52 -9.03 9.37
N ALA A 466 2.09 -7.79 9.09
CA ALA A 466 1.07 -7.47 8.08
C ALA A 466 1.51 -7.90 6.68
N ALA A 467 2.74 -7.59 6.26
CA ALA A 467 3.28 -7.98 4.96
C ALA A 467 3.34 -9.52 4.79
N SER A 468 3.47 -10.27 5.88
CA SER A 468 3.38 -11.74 5.85
C SER A 468 1.98 -12.22 5.49
N VAL A 469 0.93 -11.53 5.93
CA VAL A 469 -0.46 -11.84 5.59
C VAL A 469 -0.74 -11.48 4.12
N ASP A 470 -0.32 -10.29 3.70
CA ASP A 470 -0.57 -9.79 2.33
C ASP A 470 0.00 -10.72 1.26
N GLN A 471 1.20 -11.26 1.46
CA GLN A 471 1.78 -12.19 0.48
C GLN A 471 1.04 -13.54 0.41
N MET A 472 0.35 -13.94 1.49
CA MET A 472 -0.38 -15.20 1.59
C MET A 472 -1.85 -15.07 1.20
N THR A 473 -2.29 -13.88 0.82
CA THR A 473 -3.68 -13.62 0.44
C THR A 473 -3.81 -13.16 -1.00
N ARG A 474 -4.92 -13.50 -1.61
CA ARG A 474 -5.39 -12.93 -2.88
C ARG A 474 -6.85 -12.59 -2.72
N CYS A 475 -7.20 -11.35 -3.04
CA CYS A 475 -8.54 -10.85 -2.83
C CYS A 475 -9.25 -10.59 -4.15
N VAL A 476 -10.56 -10.80 -4.13
CA VAL A 476 -11.50 -10.42 -5.18
C VAL A 476 -12.29 -9.25 -4.64
N THR A 477 -12.27 -8.13 -5.35
CA THR A 477 -13.07 -6.96 -5.01
C THR A 477 -14.55 -7.28 -5.16
N ILE A 478 -15.35 -6.91 -4.18
CA ILE A 478 -16.81 -6.94 -4.22
C ILE A 478 -17.27 -5.51 -4.49
N PRO A 479 -17.77 -5.18 -5.69
CA PRO A 479 -18.22 -3.83 -5.99
C PRO A 479 -19.33 -3.39 -5.02
N ALA A 480 -19.28 -2.12 -4.59
CA ALA A 480 -20.34 -1.54 -3.82
C ALA A 480 -21.51 -1.18 -4.73
N PRO A 481 -22.78 -1.45 -4.34
CA PRO A 481 -23.93 -0.87 -5.01
C PRO A 481 -23.85 0.65 -4.96
N ARG A 482 -24.02 1.30 -6.11
CA ARG A 482 -24.01 2.74 -6.21
C ARG A 482 -25.34 3.32 -5.70
N GLY A 483 -25.27 4.40 -4.93
CA GLY A 483 -26.45 5.07 -4.37
C GLY A 483 -27.45 5.50 -5.46
N ALA A 484 -28.72 5.45 -5.14
CA ALA A 484 -29.77 5.91 -6.04
C ALA A 484 -29.77 7.44 -6.16
N VAL A 485 -30.20 7.94 -7.30
CA VAL A 485 -30.49 9.37 -7.49
C VAL A 485 -32.01 9.52 -7.64
N VAL A 486 -32.61 10.40 -6.87
CA VAL A 486 -34.05 10.65 -6.88
C VAL A 486 -34.34 12.13 -7.11
N ASP A 487 -35.52 12.44 -7.60
CA ASP A 487 -35.99 13.81 -7.71
C ASP A 487 -36.40 14.38 -6.33
N ARG A 488 -36.83 15.64 -6.29
CA ARG A 488 -37.27 16.31 -5.05
C ARG A 488 -38.46 15.67 -4.37
N HIS A 489 -39.22 14.83 -5.05
CA HIS A 489 -40.41 14.09 -4.57
C HIS A 489 -40.11 12.62 -4.30
N GLY A 490 -38.87 12.15 -4.50
CA GLY A 490 -38.46 10.77 -4.30
C GLY A 490 -38.62 9.87 -5.53
N ALA A 491 -38.98 10.43 -6.71
CA ALA A 491 -39.07 9.66 -7.94
C ALA A 491 -37.67 9.22 -8.41
N LEU A 492 -37.55 7.96 -8.82
CA LEU A 492 -36.26 7.37 -9.18
C LEU A 492 -35.76 7.92 -10.53
N LEU A 493 -34.55 8.49 -10.50
CA LEU A 493 -33.85 9.04 -11.67
C LEU A 493 -32.70 8.17 -12.15
N ALA A 494 -31.95 7.57 -11.22
CA ALA A 494 -30.89 6.60 -11.50
C ALA A 494 -30.74 5.60 -10.35
N ALA A 495 -30.56 4.33 -10.68
CA ALA A 495 -30.26 3.27 -9.72
C ALA A 495 -29.48 2.13 -10.38
N ASP A 496 -28.86 1.30 -9.57
CA ASP A 496 -28.26 0.08 -10.07
C ASP A 496 -29.34 -0.99 -10.32
N ALA A 497 -29.27 -1.67 -11.45
CA ALA A 497 -29.98 -2.90 -11.68
C ALA A 497 -29.49 -3.96 -10.68
N GLY A 498 -30.42 -4.77 -10.15
CA GLY A 498 -30.12 -5.77 -9.10
C GLY A 498 -29.33 -6.99 -9.60
N ASP A 499 -28.62 -6.90 -10.68
CA ASP A 499 -27.84 -7.99 -11.27
C ASP A 499 -26.69 -8.43 -10.37
N ARG A 500 -26.27 -9.70 -10.49
CA ARG A 500 -25.20 -10.33 -9.72
C ARG A 500 -24.12 -10.88 -10.65
N GLY A 501 -22.87 -10.58 -10.38
CA GLY A 501 -21.72 -11.19 -11.03
C GLY A 501 -21.30 -12.46 -10.31
N ILE A 502 -20.91 -13.47 -11.07
CA ILE A 502 -20.39 -14.73 -10.52
C ILE A 502 -18.88 -14.74 -10.72
N ARG A 503 -18.14 -14.79 -9.60
CA ARG A 503 -16.69 -14.90 -9.58
C ARG A 503 -16.27 -16.25 -9.08
N VAL A 504 -15.32 -16.90 -9.76
CA VAL A 504 -14.91 -18.27 -9.47
C VAL A 504 -13.41 -18.32 -9.18
N ALA A 505 -13.03 -19.09 -8.17
CA ALA A 505 -11.66 -19.56 -7.95
C ALA A 505 -11.54 -21.00 -8.50
N PRO A 506 -11.04 -21.21 -9.72
CA PRO A 506 -11.10 -22.50 -10.42
C PRO A 506 -10.50 -23.65 -9.63
N ALA A 507 -9.35 -23.42 -8.99
CA ALA A 507 -8.66 -24.44 -8.20
C ALA A 507 -9.47 -24.94 -6.99
N LEU A 508 -10.36 -24.10 -6.42
CA LEU A 508 -11.24 -24.51 -5.34
C LEU A 508 -12.46 -25.25 -5.90
N LEU A 509 -13.04 -24.76 -6.99
CA LEU A 509 -14.21 -25.36 -7.61
C LEU A 509 -13.90 -26.78 -8.16
N ARG A 510 -12.75 -26.97 -8.79
CA ARG A 510 -12.28 -28.26 -9.32
C ARG A 510 -11.99 -29.33 -8.27
N ARG A 511 -11.93 -28.98 -6.97
CA ARG A 511 -11.81 -29.98 -5.88
C ARG A 511 -13.02 -30.88 -5.75
N ASP A 512 -14.17 -30.39 -6.18
CA ASP A 512 -15.42 -31.17 -6.27
C ASP A 512 -15.78 -31.35 -7.77
N PRO A 513 -15.61 -32.54 -8.33
CA PRO A 513 -15.82 -32.78 -9.76
C PRO A 513 -17.22 -32.37 -10.26
N ALA A 514 -18.23 -32.45 -9.39
CA ALA A 514 -19.60 -32.13 -9.74
C ALA A 514 -19.94 -30.62 -9.52
N ALA A 515 -19.03 -29.83 -8.96
CA ALA A 515 -19.33 -28.44 -8.62
C ALA A 515 -19.49 -27.54 -9.85
N VAL A 516 -18.74 -27.81 -10.92
CA VAL A 516 -18.86 -27.07 -12.19
C VAL A 516 -20.21 -27.32 -12.83
N ASP A 517 -20.67 -28.57 -12.86
CA ASP A 517 -21.96 -28.95 -13.41
C ASP A 517 -23.11 -28.36 -12.58
N ARG A 518 -23.00 -28.41 -11.24
CA ARG A 518 -23.98 -27.76 -10.35
C ARG A 518 -24.05 -26.26 -10.57
N LEU A 519 -22.90 -25.60 -10.73
CA LEU A 519 -22.87 -24.18 -11.03
C LEU A 519 -23.55 -23.89 -12.39
N ALA A 520 -23.24 -24.70 -13.43
CA ALA A 520 -23.85 -24.56 -14.75
C ALA A 520 -25.39 -24.70 -14.70
N ALA A 521 -25.88 -25.69 -13.98
CA ALA A 521 -27.31 -25.88 -13.77
C ALA A 521 -27.98 -24.69 -13.06
N LEU A 522 -27.34 -24.16 -12.02
CA LEU A 522 -27.84 -22.97 -11.29
C LEU A 522 -27.87 -21.71 -12.16
N LEU A 523 -26.92 -21.59 -13.10
CA LEU A 523 -26.84 -20.47 -14.04
C LEU A 523 -27.74 -20.64 -15.27
N GLY A 524 -28.36 -21.82 -15.44
CA GLY A 524 -29.15 -22.15 -16.63
C GLY A 524 -28.31 -22.22 -17.90
N ARG A 525 -27.01 -22.58 -17.80
CA ARG A 525 -26.05 -22.65 -18.92
C ARG A 525 -25.64 -24.10 -19.20
N PRO A 526 -25.26 -24.43 -20.45
CA PRO A 526 -24.71 -25.74 -20.77
C PRO A 526 -23.44 -26.04 -19.96
N PRO A 527 -23.29 -27.23 -19.33
CA PRO A 527 -22.11 -27.57 -18.55
C PRO A 527 -20.80 -27.39 -19.32
N GLY A 528 -20.78 -27.80 -20.60
CA GLY A 528 -19.58 -27.68 -21.45
C GLY A 528 -19.07 -26.27 -21.65
N GLU A 529 -19.94 -25.26 -21.60
CA GLU A 529 -19.54 -23.84 -21.67
C GLU A 529 -18.77 -23.41 -20.42
N LEU A 530 -19.23 -23.87 -19.25
CA LEU A 530 -18.59 -23.54 -17.99
C LEU A 530 -17.28 -24.33 -17.80
N HIS A 531 -17.25 -25.58 -18.23
CA HIS A 531 -16.03 -26.37 -18.28
C HIS A 531 -14.97 -25.73 -19.20
N ALA A 532 -15.38 -25.27 -20.39
CA ALA A 532 -14.47 -24.56 -21.30
C ALA A 532 -13.86 -23.29 -20.71
N LEU A 533 -14.55 -22.66 -19.76
CA LEU A 533 -14.08 -21.47 -19.05
C LEU A 533 -13.21 -21.83 -17.84
N VAL A 534 -13.63 -22.79 -17.03
CA VAL A 534 -13.05 -23.10 -15.71
C VAL A 534 -11.85 -24.05 -15.83
N ASP A 535 -11.91 -25.10 -16.67
CA ASP A 535 -10.89 -26.14 -16.69
C ASP A 535 -9.52 -25.66 -17.20
N PRO A 536 -9.42 -24.82 -18.26
CA PRO A 536 -8.13 -24.31 -18.73
C PRO A 536 -7.59 -23.17 -17.86
N ALA A 537 -8.39 -22.62 -16.95
CA ALA A 537 -7.97 -21.47 -16.16
C ALA A 537 -6.84 -21.83 -15.17
N PRO A 538 -5.80 -20.98 -15.05
CA PRO A 538 -4.70 -21.24 -14.12
C PRO A 538 -5.19 -21.40 -12.67
N ASP A 539 -4.56 -22.31 -11.94
CA ASP A 539 -4.87 -22.57 -10.52
C ASP A 539 -4.69 -21.34 -9.61
N THR A 540 -3.93 -20.34 -10.05
CA THR A 540 -3.64 -19.12 -9.31
C THR A 540 -4.75 -18.06 -9.39
N VAL A 541 -5.75 -18.26 -10.25
CA VAL A 541 -6.86 -17.31 -10.42
C VAL A 541 -7.86 -17.45 -9.28
N VAL A 542 -8.25 -16.33 -8.66
CA VAL A 542 -9.23 -16.30 -7.55
C VAL A 542 -10.54 -15.56 -7.88
N GLY A 543 -10.64 -14.96 -9.07
CA GLY A 543 -11.80 -14.13 -9.44
C GLY A 543 -12.12 -14.24 -10.92
N LEU A 544 -12.12 -15.46 -11.49
CA LEU A 544 -12.52 -15.72 -12.88
C LEU A 544 -13.97 -15.29 -13.06
N ASP A 545 -14.25 -14.48 -14.08
CA ASP A 545 -15.61 -14.01 -14.39
C ASP A 545 -16.42 -15.11 -15.08
N ALA A 546 -17.41 -15.66 -14.39
CA ALA A 546 -18.34 -16.64 -14.94
C ALA A 546 -19.64 -16.00 -15.48
N GLY A 547 -19.70 -14.67 -15.55
CA GLY A 547 -20.82 -13.92 -16.12
C GLY A 547 -21.68 -13.21 -15.11
N THR A 548 -22.71 -12.53 -15.64
CA THR A 548 -23.69 -11.77 -14.85
C THR A 548 -25.07 -12.42 -15.00
N VAL A 549 -25.80 -12.46 -13.89
CA VAL A 549 -27.13 -13.07 -13.82
C VAL A 549 -28.12 -12.15 -13.08
N PRO A 550 -29.44 -12.32 -13.29
CA PRO A 550 -30.46 -11.61 -12.51
C PRO A 550 -30.32 -11.88 -11.01
N GLY A 551 -30.69 -10.91 -10.18
CA GLY A 551 -30.60 -10.97 -8.72
C GLY A 551 -31.08 -12.29 -8.10
N PRO A 552 -32.28 -12.78 -8.38
CA PRO A 552 -32.82 -14.03 -7.83
C PRO A 552 -32.00 -15.28 -8.15
N VAL A 553 -31.40 -15.33 -9.37
CA VAL A 553 -30.49 -16.42 -9.77
C VAL A 553 -29.21 -16.33 -8.96
N GLY A 554 -28.62 -15.13 -8.84
CA GLY A 554 -27.42 -14.90 -8.03
C GLY A 554 -27.61 -15.29 -6.56
N GLU A 555 -28.76 -14.99 -5.97
CA GLU A 555 -29.10 -15.41 -4.60
C GLU A 555 -29.21 -16.92 -4.46
N THR A 556 -29.72 -17.61 -5.47
CA THR A 556 -29.75 -19.07 -5.49
C THR A 556 -28.37 -19.68 -5.55
N VAL A 557 -27.47 -19.11 -6.37
CA VAL A 557 -26.05 -19.52 -6.43
C VAL A 557 -25.36 -19.26 -5.09
N ALA A 558 -25.61 -18.12 -4.46
CA ALA A 558 -25.01 -17.80 -3.16
C ALA A 558 -25.42 -18.79 -2.06
N ARG A 559 -26.72 -19.16 -2.02
CA ARG A 559 -27.26 -20.16 -1.07
C ARG A 559 -26.69 -21.57 -1.30
N ALA A 560 -26.30 -21.90 -2.53
CA ALA A 560 -25.71 -23.21 -2.83
C ALA A 560 -24.34 -23.43 -2.21
N GLY A 561 -23.63 -22.38 -1.77
CA GLY A 561 -22.38 -22.47 -1.00
C GLY A 561 -21.25 -23.22 -1.72
N LEU A 562 -21.16 -23.14 -3.07
CA LEU A 562 -20.16 -23.87 -3.84
C LEU A 562 -18.75 -23.38 -3.50
N PRO A 563 -17.77 -24.30 -3.28
CA PRO A 563 -16.41 -23.92 -2.97
C PRO A 563 -15.80 -23.03 -4.05
N GLY A 564 -15.22 -21.89 -3.64
CA GLY A 564 -14.56 -20.94 -4.56
C GLY A 564 -15.51 -20.14 -5.45
N VAL A 565 -16.81 -20.21 -5.26
CA VAL A 565 -17.80 -19.36 -5.94
C VAL A 565 -18.15 -18.18 -5.04
N VAL A 566 -18.02 -16.97 -5.57
CA VAL A 566 -18.39 -15.72 -4.89
C VAL A 566 -19.38 -14.98 -5.76
N VAL A 567 -20.53 -14.68 -5.19
CA VAL A 567 -21.54 -13.83 -5.82
C VAL A 567 -21.29 -12.39 -5.39
N VAL A 568 -21.09 -11.52 -6.37
CA VAL A 568 -20.80 -10.09 -6.16
C VAL A 568 -21.91 -9.25 -6.80
N PRO A 569 -22.21 -8.04 -6.32
CA PRO A 569 -23.00 -7.08 -7.08
C PRO A 569 -22.38 -6.89 -8.48
N ALA A 570 -23.21 -6.86 -9.51
CA ALA A 570 -22.80 -6.44 -10.87
C ALA A 570 -23.56 -5.15 -11.20
N PRO A 571 -23.13 -4.01 -10.67
CA PRO A 571 -23.87 -2.78 -10.78
C PRO A 571 -23.91 -2.33 -12.25
N ARG A 572 -25.05 -2.53 -12.89
CA ARG A 572 -25.38 -1.92 -14.16
C ARG A 572 -26.24 -0.70 -13.87
N ARG A 573 -25.68 0.49 -14.08
CA ARG A 573 -26.40 1.74 -13.85
C ARG A 573 -27.55 1.86 -14.81
N SER A 574 -28.74 2.08 -14.29
CA SER A 574 -30.00 2.26 -15.02
C SER A 574 -30.47 3.70 -14.88
N TYR A 575 -30.91 4.27 -15.98
CA TYR A 575 -31.47 5.63 -16.07
C TYR A 575 -32.89 5.57 -16.66
N PRO A 576 -33.91 5.38 -15.81
CA PRO A 576 -35.30 5.19 -16.29
C PRO A 576 -35.83 6.36 -17.13
N THR A 577 -35.26 7.54 -16.96
CA THR A 577 -35.68 8.77 -17.68
C THR A 577 -35.03 8.93 -19.04
N GLY A 578 -34.02 8.10 -19.35
CA GLY A 578 -33.32 8.15 -20.64
C GLY A 578 -32.82 9.54 -21.02
N PRO A 579 -33.00 9.98 -22.29
CA PRO A 579 -32.44 11.25 -22.78
C PRO A 579 -32.97 12.51 -22.08
N VAL A 580 -34.09 12.41 -21.35
CA VAL A 580 -34.71 13.57 -20.68
C VAL A 580 -33.79 14.19 -19.61
N LEU A 581 -33.06 13.37 -18.90
CA LEU A 581 -32.17 13.81 -17.82
C LEU A 581 -30.69 13.50 -18.08
N ALA A 582 -30.36 12.92 -19.23
CA ALA A 582 -28.96 12.53 -19.49
C ALA A 582 -27.95 13.68 -19.36
N PRO A 583 -28.25 14.94 -19.83
CA PRO A 583 -27.33 16.07 -19.67
C PRO A 583 -27.12 16.50 -18.21
N VAL A 584 -28.10 16.24 -17.33
CA VAL A 584 -28.03 16.57 -15.88
C VAL A 584 -27.43 15.43 -15.10
N LEU A 585 -27.94 14.19 -15.27
CA LEU A 585 -27.44 13.04 -14.54
C LEU A 585 -26.01 12.65 -14.93
N GLY A 586 -25.69 12.77 -16.23
CA GLY A 586 -24.43 12.28 -16.76
C GLY A 586 -24.42 10.76 -16.82
N TRP A 587 -23.25 10.15 -16.72
CA TRP A 587 -23.08 8.70 -16.79
C TRP A 587 -21.90 8.20 -15.94
N VAL A 588 -21.87 6.90 -15.69
CA VAL A 588 -20.77 6.19 -15.06
C VAL A 588 -19.93 5.46 -16.11
N GLY A 589 -18.66 5.31 -15.86
CA GLY A 589 -17.72 4.57 -16.70
C GLY A 589 -16.54 4.05 -15.92
N LEU A 590 -15.68 3.23 -16.55
CA LEU A 590 -14.49 2.70 -15.89
C LEU A 590 -13.59 3.84 -15.39
N ALA A 591 -12.97 3.63 -14.22
CA ALA A 591 -12.01 4.57 -13.67
C ALA A 591 -10.81 4.74 -14.62
N THR A 592 -10.37 5.98 -14.82
CA THR A 592 -9.17 6.25 -15.63
C THR A 592 -7.90 6.09 -14.80
N PRO A 593 -6.74 5.79 -15.43
CA PRO A 593 -5.45 5.75 -14.72
C PRO A 593 -5.15 7.05 -13.94
N ARG A 594 -5.60 8.20 -14.44
CA ARG A 594 -5.46 9.48 -13.74
C ARG A 594 -6.32 9.55 -12.48
N GLN A 595 -7.56 9.06 -12.55
CA GLN A 595 -8.44 9.03 -11.38
C GLN A 595 -7.92 8.08 -10.31
N THR A 596 -7.47 6.89 -10.67
CA THR A 596 -6.88 5.94 -9.71
C THR A 596 -5.56 6.41 -9.10
N ALA A 597 -4.78 7.21 -9.85
CA ALA A 597 -3.58 7.85 -9.30
C ALA A 597 -3.90 8.95 -8.27
N LEU A 598 -4.98 9.71 -8.48
CA LEU A 598 -5.43 10.77 -7.57
C LEU A 598 -6.21 10.24 -6.36
N HIS A 599 -6.88 9.11 -6.55
CA HIS A 599 -7.74 8.46 -5.55
C HIS A 599 -7.35 6.97 -5.45
N PRO A 600 -6.34 6.64 -4.61
CA PRO A 600 -5.85 5.25 -4.45
C PRO A 600 -6.91 4.27 -3.89
N ASP A 601 -8.00 4.80 -3.34
CA ASP A 601 -9.16 4.05 -2.86
C ASP A 601 -10.09 3.57 -3.98
N LEU A 602 -9.89 4.05 -5.21
CA LEU A 602 -10.67 3.61 -6.36
C LEU A 602 -10.17 2.26 -6.88
N ASP A 603 -11.09 1.33 -7.06
CA ASP A 603 -10.79 0.11 -7.82
C ASP A 603 -10.48 0.47 -9.29
N PRO A 604 -9.30 0.11 -9.83
CA PRO A 604 -8.97 0.35 -11.24
C PRO A 604 -9.94 -0.31 -12.23
N ARG A 605 -10.69 -1.31 -11.80
CA ARG A 605 -11.73 -2.00 -12.59
C ARG A 605 -13.13 -1.55 -12.23
N GLY A 606 -13.26 -0.66 -11.24
CA GLY A 606 -14.53 -0.10 -10.78
C GLY A 606 -15.06 0.98 -11.73
N THR A 607 -16.31 1.35 -11.52
CA THR A 607 -16.96 2.45 -12.23
C THR A 607 -16.98 3.71 -11.38
N THR A 608 -16.75 4.86 -12.02
CA THR A 608 -16.85 6.19 -11.41
C THR A 608 -17.78 7.07 -12.22
N GLY A 609 -18.31 8.14 -11.63
CA GLY A 609 -19.03 9.17 -12.34
C GLY A 609 -18.11 9.89 -13.33
N ARG A 610 -18.59 10.10 -14.56
CA ARG A 610 -17.82 10.66 -15.70
C ARG A 610 -18.37 11.97 -16.21
N ALA A 611 -19.62 12.28 -15.91
CA ALA A 611 -20.30 13.51 -16.30
C ALA A 611 -21.46 13.79 -15.32
N GLY A 612 -21.98 15.02 -15.35
CA GLY A 612 -23.17 15.44 -14.62
C GLY A 612 -23.13 15.17 -13.12
N VAL A 613 -24.29 14.94 -12.53
CA VAL A 613 -24.49 14.59 -11.11
C VAL A 613 -23.67 13.35 -10.71
N GLU A 614 -23.59 12.35 -11.59
CA GLU A 614 -22.80 11.14 -11.33
C GLU A 614 -21.32 11.48 -11.07
N GLN A 615 -20.77 12.48 -11.74
CA GLN A 615 -19.39 12.93 -11.53
C GLN A 615 -19.25 13.82 -10.29
N SER A 616 -20.11 14.82 -10.16
CA SER A 616 -20.00 15.81 -9.08
C SER A 616 -20.20 15.16 -7.70
N TYR A 617 -21.07 14.18 -7.62
CA TYR A 617 -21.43 13.48 -6.39
C TYR A 617 -20.90 12.05 -6.32
N ASP A 618 -19.85 11.72 -7.10
CA ASP A 618 -19.29 10.36 -7.15
C ASP A 618 -18.89 9.85 -5.77
N ALA A 619 -18.27 10.69 -4.95
CA ALA A 619 -17.83 10.31 -3.59
C ALA A 619 -19.00 9.89 -2.67
N VAL A 620 -20.18 10.47 -2.87
CA VAL A 620 -21.41 10.13 -2.12
C VAL A 620 -22.04 8.86 -2.70
N LEU A 621 -22.06 8.76 -4.04
CA LEU A 621 -22.81 7.74 -4.75
C LEU A 621 -22.08 6.41 -4.85
N ARG A 622 -20.73 6.37 -4.96
CA ARG A 622 -19.97 5.15 -5.31
C ARG A 622 -19.91 4.09 -4.20
N GLY A 623 -20.13 4.45 -2.94
CA GLY A 623 -19.96 3.53 -1.80
C GLY A 623 -18.51 3.12 -1.55
N VAL A 624 -18.33 2.12 -0.69
CA VAL A 624 -17.01 1.53 -0.38
C VAL A 624 -17.00 0.07 -0.79
N PRO A 625 -16.10 -0.36 -1.67
CA PRO A 625 -16.04 -1.74 -2.12
C PRO A 625 -15.68 -2.68 -0.96
N GLY A 626 -16.23 -3.88 -1.00
CA GLY A 626 -15.88 -5.00 -0.15
C GLY A 626 -14.81 -5.86 -0.78
N GLU A 627 -14.41 -6.92 -0.07
CA GLU A 627 -13.39 -7.87 -0.53
C GLU A 627 -13.70 -9.28 -0.04
N GLN A 628 -13.47 -10.27 -0.89
CA GLN A 628 -13.36 -11.66 -0.52
C GLN A 628 -11.94 -12.11 -0.71
N CYS A 629 -11.24 -12.42 0.36
CA CYS A 629 -9.86 -12.88 0.32
C CYS A 629 -9.77 -14.41 0.43
N TYR A 630 -8.70 -14.96 -0.14
CA TYR A 630 -8.36 -16.37 -0.09
C TYR A 630 -6.91 -16.52 0.38
N TRP A 631 -6.67 -17.50 1.24
CA TRP A 631 -5.33 -17.96 1.53
C TRP A 631 -4.76 -18.66 0.32
N VAL A 632 -3.55 -18.31 -0.08
CA VAL A 632 -2.86 -18.91 -1.23
C VAL A 632 -1.55 -19.59 -0.80
N ASP A 633 -1.18 -20.64 -1.55
CA ASP A 633 0.11 -21.31 -1.37
C ASP A 633 1.26 -20.47 -2.00
N PRO A 634 2.53 -20.85 -1.84
CA PRO A 634 3.67 -20.14 -2.41
C PRO A 634 3.65 -19.99 -3.94
N VAL A 635 2.86 -20.80 -4.63
CA VAL A 635 2.67 -20.73 -6.09
C VAL A 635 1.47 -19.84 -6.45
N GLY A 636 0.73 -19.34 -5.44
CA GLY A 636 -0.43 -18.46 -5.61
C GLY A 636 -1.77 -19.19 -5.78
N ARG A 637 -1.83 -20.53 -5.55
CA ARG A 637 -3.08 -21.28 -5.65
C ARG A 637 -3.94 -21.11 -4.40
N PRO A 638 -5.24 -20.84 -4.53
CA PRO A 638 -6.13 -20.67 -3.40
C PRO A 638 -6.31 -21.99 -2.62
N MET A 639 -6.16 -21.92 -1.32
CA MET A 639 -6.28 -23.04 -0.38
C MET A 639 -7.64 -23.08 0.29
N SER A 640 -8.08 -21.94 0.82
CA SER A 640 -9.34 -21.76 1.52
C SER A 640 -9.76 -20.29 1.53
N ALA A 641 -11.02 -20.03 1.82
CA ALA A 641 -11.48 -18.68 2.09
C ALA A 641 -10.78 -18.11 3.33
N ALA A 642 -10.42 -16.84 3.24
CA ALA A 642 -9.81 -16.06 4.32
C ALA A 642 -10.83 -15.03 4.85
N ALA A 643 -10.45 -13.77 4.95
CA ALA A 643 -11.34 -12.69 5.38
C ALA A 643 -12.34 -12.30 4.29
N ARG A 644 -13.54 -11.88 4.71
CA ARG A 644 -14.54 -11.21 3.88
C ARG A 644 -14.90 -9.89 4.52
N ARG A 645 -14.91 -8.84 3.72
CA ARG A 645 -15.46 -7.53 4.06
C ARG A 645 -16.59 -7.23 3.08
N ASP A 646 -17.79 -7.07 3.60
CA ASP A 646 -18.93 -6.73 2.75
C ASP A 646 -18.85 -5.29 2.27
N PRO A 647 -19.35 -4.99 1.05
CA PRO A 647 -19.36 -3.63 0.53
C PRO A 647 -20.36 -2.76 1.29
N VAL A 648 -20.02 -1.47 1.43
CA VAL A 648 -20.93 -0.45 1.96
C VAL A 648 -21.57 0.26 0.79
N PRO A 649 -22.90 0.18 0.60
CA PRO A 649 -23.60 0.86 -0.47
C PRO A 649 -23.36 2.38 -0.44
N GLY A 650 -23.37 3.02 -1.61
CA GLY A 650 -23.40 4.47 -1.72
C GLY A 650 -24.70 5.05 -1.18
N ALA A 651 -24.64 6.30 -0.74
CA ALA A 651 -25.82 6.99 -0.21
C ALA A 651 -26.74 7.46 -1.35
N THR A 652 -28.03 7.49 -1.11
CA THR A 652 -29.02 8.08 -2.03
C THR A 652 -28.83 9.58 -2.08
N LEU A 653 -28.90 10.17 -3.27
CA LEU A 653 -28.84 11.60 -3.51
C LEU A 653 -30.20 12.09 -4.01
N ALA A 654 -30.80 13.03 -3.29
CA ALA A 654 -31.99 13.74 -3.73
C ALA A 654 -31.56 15.02 -4.46
N LEU A 655 -32.20 15.26 -5.62
CA LEU A 655 -31.98 16.46 -6.44
C LEU A 655 -33.10 17.46 -6.22
N THR A 656 -32.83 18.72 -6.56
CA THR A 656 -33.86 19.79 -6.61
C THR A 656 -34.80 19.63 -7.81
N ILE A 657 -34.48 18.80 -8.77
CA ILE A 657 -35.22 18.55 -10.00
C ILE A 657 -36.62 18.02 -9.69
N ASP A 658 -37.61 18.58 -10.34
CA ASP A 658 -38.97 18.06 -10.46
C ASP A 658 -39.08 17.30 -11.78
N LEU A 659 -39.26 15.98 -11.70
CA LEU A 659 -39.30 15.12 -12.89
C LEU A 659 -40.43 15.50 -13.86
N GLY A 660 -41.59 15.85 -13.34
CA GLY A 660 -42.73 16.23 -14.17
C GLY A 660 -42.49 17.53 -14.93
N MET A 661 -41.93 18.55 -14.27
CA MET A 661 -41.50 19.79 -14.91
C MET A 661 -40.40 19.56 -15.94
N GLN A 662 -39.41 18.74 -15.60
CA GLN A 662 -38.28 18.37 -16.46
C GLN A 662 -38.75 17.73 -17.79
N GLN A 663 -39.64 16.76 -17.71
CA GLN A 663 -40.16 16.07 -18.90
C GLN A 663 -40.87 17.05 -19.84
N ARG A 664 -41.72 17.92 -19.29
CA ARG A 664 -42.42 18.94 -20.07
C ARG A 664 -41.46 19.96 -20.68
N LEU A 665 -40.54 20.49 -19.89
CA LEU A 665 -39.56 21.46 -20.35
C LEU A 665 -38.73 20.95 -21.54
N VAL A 666 -38.26 19.71 -21.47
CA VAL A 666 -37.49 19.06 -22.54
C VAL A 666 -38.37 18.89 -23.82
N ALA A 667 -39.60 18.45 -23.66
CA ALA A 667 -40.53 18.29 -24.78
C ALA A 667 -40.83 19.64 -25.45
N ASP A 668 -41.06 20.70 -24.66
CA ASP A 668 -41.36 22.06 -25.16
C ASP A 668 -40.15 22.66 -25.87
N VAL A 669 -38.93 22.47 -25.35
CA VAL A 669 -37.68 22.89 -26.03
C VAL A 669 -37.51 22.15 -27.35
N ALA A 670 -37.70 20.82 -27.36
CA ALA A 670 -37.61 20.06 -28.61
C ALA A 670 -38.66 20.54 -29.67
N ALA A 671 -39.89 20.81 -29.21
CA ALA A 671 -40.95 21.35 -30.08
C ALA A 671 -40.62 22.73 -30.63
N SER A 672 -39.97 23.60 -29.83
CA SER A 672 -39.54 24.95 -30.25
C SER A 672 -38.52 24.94 -31.37
N LEU A 673 -37.78 23.84 -31.56
CA LEU A 673 -36.82 23.66 -32.63
C LEU A 673 -37.40 22.96 -33.87
N SER A 674 -38.69 22.64 -33.86
CA SER A 674 -39.36 22.02 -35.03
C SER A 674 -39.22 22.90 -36.28
N GLY A 675 -38.70 22.32 -37.36
CA GLY A 675 -38.41 23.03 -38.60
C GLY A 675 -37.11 23.85 -38.62
N SER A 676 -36.32 23.80 -37.57
CA SER A 676 -34.99 24.43 -37.52
C SER A 676 -33.96 23.65 -38.35
N ALA A 677 -32.82 24.28 -38.65
CA ALA A 677 -31.71 23.64 -39.35
C ALA A 677 -31.21 22.39 -38.61
N ARG A 678 -30.69 21.44 -39.39
CA ARG A 678 -30.08 20.24 -38.81
C ARG A 678 -28.89 20.64 -37.94
N GLY A 679 -28.95 20.32 -36.63
CA GLY A 679 -27.93 20.66 -35.66
C GLY A 679 -28.24 21.95 -34.87
N ALA A 680 -29.40 22.54 -35.02
CA ALA A 680 -29.87 23.60 -34.15
C ALA A 680 -29.96 23.13 -32.71
N VAL A 681 -29.55 23.99 -31.77
CA VAL A 681 -29.56 23.69 -30.35
C VAL A 681 -30.61 24.48 -29.59
N GLY A 682 -31.07 23.92 -28.49
CA GLY A 682 -31.96 24.58 -27.51
C GLY A 682 -31.59 24.22 -26.10
N GLY A 683 -31.76 25.19 -25.22
CA GLY A 683 -31.53 25.02 -23.79
C GLY A 683 -32.52 25.81 -22.98
N ALA A 684 -32.96 25.27 -21.83
CA ALA A 684 -33.81 26.01 -20.92
C ALA A 684 -33.51 25.65 -19.45
N VAL A 685 -33.75 26.59 -18.59
CA VAL A 685 -33.58 26.43 -17.12
C VAL A 685 -34.81 26.99 -16.41
N ALA A 686 -35.37 26.22 -15.48
CA ALA A 686 -36.35 26.64 -14.52
C ALA A 686 -35.73 26.55 -13.11
N MET A 687 -35.69 27.63 -12.37
CA MET A 687 -34.96 27.73 -11.10
C MET A 687 -35.75 28.60 -10.08
N ASP A 688 -35.66 28.23 -8.79
CA ASP A 688 -36.13 29.13 -7.72
C ASP A 688 -35.17 30.33 -7.63
N PRO A 689 -35.64 31.54 -7.90
CA PRO A 689 -34.78 32.75 -7.93
C PRO A 689 -34.33 33.19 -6.53
N ARG A 690 -34.95 32.69 -5.46
CA ARG A 690 -34.62 33.02 -4.07
C ARG A 690 -33.54 32.13 -3.46
N THR A 691 -33.43 30.90 -3.96
CA THR A 691 -32.50 29.92 -3.40
C THR A 691 -31.41 29.51 -4.38
N GLY A 692 -31.69 29.56 -5.69
CA GLY A 692 -30.82 28.99 -6.73
C GLY A 692 -31.12 27.54 -7.06
N ALA A 693 -32.10 26.92 -6.40
CA ALA A 693 -32.47 25.52 -6.66
C ALA A 693 -32.97 25.34 -8.10
N VAL A 694 -32.30 24.52 -8.91
CA VAL A 694 -32.71 24.23 -10.30
C VAL A 694 -33.80 23.17 -10.28
N LEU A 695 -34.98 23.52 -10.71
CA LEU A 695 -36.19 22.66 -10.74
C LEU A 695 -36.25 21.82 -12.00
N ALA A 696 -35.81 22.38 -13.14
CA ALA A 696 -35.71 21.68 -14.40
C ALA A 696 -34.63 22.31 -15.28
N MET A 697 -33.96 21.51 -16.12
CA MET A 697 -32.91 21.91 -17.02
C MET A 697 -32.98 21.11 -18.32
N ALA A 698 -33.43 21.72 -19.40
CA ALA A 698 -33.55 21.11 -20.69
C ALA A 698 -32.32 21.39 -21.58
N SER A 699 -31.93 20.38 -22.33
CA SER A 699 -30.89 20.44 -23.34
C SER A 699 -31.34 19.66 -24.59
N TRP A 700 -31.27 20.25 -25.76
CA TRP A 700 -31.61 19.60 -27.01
C TRP A 700 -30.62 19.97 -28.12
N PRO A 701 -30.15 19.01 -28.99
CA PRO A 701 -30.47 17.60 -28.89
C PRO A 701 -29.82 16.97 -27.61
N SER A 702 -30.34 15.84 -27.21
CA SER A 702 -29.85 15.09 -26.04
C SER A 702 -29.35 13.70 -26.47
N HIS A 703 -28.75 12.97 -25.55
CA HIS A 703 -28.21 11.63 -25.74
C HIS A 703 -28.85 10.67 -24.73
N ASP A 704 -28.67 9.35 -24.97
CA ASP A 704 -29.00 8.34 -23.96
C ASP A 704 -27.77 8.00 -23.13
N ASN A 705 -27.81 8.25 -21.84
CA ASN A 705 -26.74 7.96 -20.91
C ASN A 705 -26.55 6.44 -20.65
N ALA A 706 -27.51 5.60 -20.97
CA ALA A 706 -27.37 4.14 -20.92
C ALA A 706 -26.31 3.62 -21.92
N LEU A 707 -25.99 4.37 -22.97
CA LEU A 707 -24.95 4.01 -23.94
C LEU A 707 -23.53 3.92 -23.36
N TYR A 708 -23.29 4.52 -22.20
CA TYR A 708 -21.95 4.56 -21.56
C TYR A 708 -21.73 3.45 -20.54
N GLY A 709 -22.76 2.66 -20.23
CA GLY A 709 -22.69 1.50 -19.35
C GLY A 709 -22.16 0.24 -20.07
N PRO A 710 -21.57 -0.72 -19.34
CA PRO A 710 -21.21 -2.00 -19.94
C PRO A 710 -22.46 -2.84 -20.26
N PRO A 711 -22.48 -3.57 -21.40
CA PRO A 711 -21.46 -3.58 -22.47
C PRO A 711 -21.52 -2.31 -23.32
N LEU A 712 -20.33 -1.73 -23.59
CA LEU A 712 -20.21 -0.49 -24.34
C LEU A 712 -20.59 -0.67 -25.81
N ASP A 713 -21.63 0.05 -26.28
CA ASP A 713 -21.91 0.17 -27.71
C ASP A 713 -21.04 1.28 -28.34
N THR A 714 -19.85 0.88 -28.77
CA THR A 714 -18.89 1.81 -29.37
C THR A 714 -19.37 2.42 -30.70
N ALA A 715 -20.27 1.77 -31.43
CA ALA A 715 -20.83 2.28 -32.67
C ALA A 715 -21.84 3.38 -32.37
N ALA A 716 -22.77 3.14 -31.43
CA ALA A 716 -23.74 4.13 -31.01
C ALA A 716 -23.07 5.35 -30.36
N LEU A 717 -22.03 5.15 -29.55
CA LEU A 717 -21.25 6.24 -28.93
C LEU A 717 -20.56 7.11 -29.98
N ARG A 718 -19.93 6.51 -31.02
CA ARG A 718 -19.32 7.25 -32.12
C ARG A 718 -20.36 8.01 -32.93
N ALA A 719 -21.52 7.42 -33.19
CA ALA A 719 -22.62 8.07 -33.84
C ALA A 719 -23.10 9.30 -33.06
N THR A 720 -23.35 9.16 -31.78
CA THR A 720 -23.77 10.25 -30.88
C THR A 720 -22.74 11.37 -30.81
N SER A 721 -21.43 11.03 -30.66
CA SER A 721 -20.36 12.04 -30.57
C SER A 721 -20.14 12.85 -31.83
N ARG A 722 -20.57 12.33 -33.00
CA ARG A 722 -20.48 12.99 -34.30
C ARG A 722 -21.81 13.58 -34.77
N ALA A 723 -22.85 13.41 -33.98
CA ALA A 723 -24.17 13.92 -34.34
C ALA A 723 -24.19 15.46 -34.36
N PRO A 724 -24.84 16.06 -35.31
CA PRO A 724 -25.02 17.51 -35.37
C PRO A 724 -25.72 18.04 -34.11
N GLY A 725 -25.38 19.25 -33.70
CA GLY A 725 -25.93 19.86 -32.50
C GLY A 725 -25.31 19.32 -31.19
N THR A 726 -24.21 18.55 -31.28
CA THR A 726 -23.41 18.13 -30.11
C THR A 726 -24.25 17.63 -28.92
N PRO A 727 -25.00 16.52 -29.04
CA PRO A 727 -26.00 16.08 -28.04
C PRO A 727 -25.37 15.70 -26.68
N MET A 728 -24.03 15.59 -26.62
CA MET A 728 -23.30 15.33 -25.37
C MET A 728 -23.07 16.59 -24.53
N ILE A 729 -23.28 17.77 -25.07
CA ILE A 729 -23.19 19.03 -24.35
C ILE A 729 -24.52 19.32 -23.65
N ASN A 730 -24.45 19.72 -22.38
CA ASN A 730 -25.63 20.31 -21.72
C ASN A 730 -25.78 21.76 -22.17
N HIS A 731 -26.64 22.02 -23.16
CA HIS A 731 -26.81 23.34 -23.77
C HIS A 731 -27.33 24.40 -22.83
N ALA A 732 -27.95 24.03 -21.72
CA ALA A 732 -28.39 24.97 -20.70
C ALA A 732 -27.22 25.63 -19.93
N ILE A 733 -26.05 24.97 -19.83
CA ILE A 733 -24.88 25.44 -19.10
C ILE A 733 -23.60 25.50 -19.93
N GLY A 734 -23.55 24.75 -21.06
CA GLY A 734 -22.33 24.58 -21.86
C GLY A 734 -22.34 25.37 -23.17
N SER A 735 -23.50 25.72 -23.73
CA SER A 735 -23.61 26.52 -24.96
C SER A 735 -23.77 27.99 -24.61
N ALA A 736 -22.75 28.76 -24.94
CA ALA A 736 -22.75 30.21 -24.79
C ALA A 736 -23.03 30.88 -26.14
N LEU A 737 -24.11 31.63 -26.20
CA LEU A 737 -24.57 32.33 -27.41
C LEU A 737 -24.87 33.80 -27.10
N PRO A 738 -24.97 34.71 -28.13
CA PRO A 738 -25.32 36.08 -27.85
C PRO A 738 -26.71 36.18 -27.22
N PRO A 739 -26.86 36.87 -26.08
CA PRO A 739 -28.18 36.96 -25.39
C PRO A 739 -29.19 37.89 -26.05
N GLY A 740 -28.77 38.70 -27.00
CA GLY A 740 -29.63 39.71 -27.59
C GLY A 740 -30.26 40.61 -26.55
N SER A 741 -31.45 41.01 -26.81
CA SER A 741 -32.19 42.00 -25.99
C SER A 741 -32.47 41.57 -24.53
N THR A 742 -32.17 40.27 -24.12
CA THR A 742 -32.26 39.90 -22.67
C THR A 742 -31.20 40.65 -21.87
N PHE A 743 -30.04 40.98 -22.47
CA PHE A 743 -28.97 41.72 -21.84
C PHE A 743 -29.35 43.20 -21.56
N LYS A 744 -30.43 43.74 -22.16
CA LYS A 744 -30.97 45.08 -21.83
C LYS A 744 -31.35 45.20 -20.36
N LEU A 745 -31.63 44.08 -19.64
CA LEU A 745 -31.83 44.08 -18.19
C LEU A 745 -30.56 44.46 -17.45
N VAL A 746 -29.38 43.95 -17.93
CA VAL A 746 -28.10 44.31 -17.38
C VAL A 746 -27.77 45.78 -17.63
N ASN A 747 -27.97 46.29 -18.81
CA ASN A 747 -27.74 47.69 -19.19
C ASN A 747 -28.70 48.64 -18.47
N ALA A 748 -29.96 48.28 -18.33
CA ALA A 748 -30.92 49.04 -17.50
C ALA A 748 -30.50 49.07 -16.03
N THR A 749 -29.97 47.95 -15.50
CA THR A 749 -29.40 47.87 -14.13
C THR A 749 -28.20 48.82 -14.02
N ALA A 750 -27.28 48.81 -14.99
CA ALA A 750 -26.15 49.76 -15.04
C ALA A 750 -26.59 51.21 -14.99
N ASN A 751 -27.66 51.55 -15.71
CA ASN A 751 -28.23 52.89 -15.65
C ASN A 751 -28.81 53.22 -14.25
N MET A 752 -29.45 52.29 -13.61
CA MET A 752 -29.99 52.47 -12.27
C MET A 752 -28.88 52.61 -11.19
N ILE A 753 -27.74 51.95 -11.39
CA ILE A 753 -26.59 52.10 -10.50
C ILE A 753 -25.96 53.50 -10.60
N THR A 754 -25.78 53.97 -11.84
CA THR A 754 -25.06 55.23 -12.12
C THR A 754 -25.96 56.44 -12.19
N SER A 755 -27.26 56.26 -12.35
CA SER A 755 -28.26 57.31 -12.61
C SER A 755 -27.90 58.20 -13.83
N THR A 756 -27.29 57.56 -14.85
CA THR A 756 -26.79 58.24 -16.06
C THR A 756 -27.92 58.90 -16.84
N ILE A 757 -29.02 58.20 -17.05
CA ILE A 757 -30.26 58.68 -17.64
C ILE A 757 -31.39 58.44 -16.65
N PRO A 758 -32.11 59.50 -16.18
CA PRO A 758 -33.27 59.28 -15.34
C PRO A 758 -34.28 58.34 -16.02
N PRO A 759 -34.88 57.39 -15.29
CA PRO A 759 -35.74 56.35 -15.90
C PRO A 759 -37.01 56.92 -16.57
N GLU A 760 -37.45 58.11 -16.12
CA GLU A 760 -38.59 58.86 -16.70
C GLU A 760 -38.22 59.63 -17.95
N ARG A 761 -36.93 59.81 -18.20
CA ARG A 761 -36.47 60.59 -19.36
C ARG A 761 -36.80 59.88 -20.66
N VAL A 762 -37.54 60.61 -21.47
CA VAL A 762 -37.90 60.12 -22.83
C VAL A 762 -36.74 60.41 -23.79
N LEU A 763 -36.23 59.36 -24.42
CA LEU A 763 -35.22 59.48 -25.48
C LEU A 763 -35.89 59.31 -26.85
N PRO A 764 -35.29 59.94 -27.91
CA PRO A 764 -35.75 59.77 -29.27
C PRO A 764 -35.87 58.29 -29.70
N GLY A 765 -36.93 57.98 -30.45
CA GLY A 765 -37.16 56.71 -31.09
C GLY A 765 -36.78 56.73 -32.56
N GLY A 766 -37.24 55.71 -33.29
CA GLY A 766 -37.04 55.58 -34.75
C GLY A 766 -36.90 54.17 -35.24
N GLY A 767 -36.70 54.00 -36.54
CA GLY A 767 -36.40 52.69 -37.15
C GLY A 767 -34.89 52.36 -37.20
N SER A 768 -34.04 53.40 -36.93
CA SER A 768 -32.59 53.22 -36.86
C SER A 768 -31.93 54.34 -36.03
N PHE A 769 -30.70 54.10 -35.62
CA PHE A 769 -29.82 55.05 -34.94
C PHE A 769 -28.51 55.18 -35.68
N THR A 770 -28.17 56.41 -36.11
CA THR A 770 -26.93 56.67 -36.87
C THR A 770 -25.87 57.22 -35.95
N TYR A 771 -24.68 56.58 -35.89
CA TYR A 771 -23.55 57.01 -35.10
C TYR A 771 -22.24 56.72 -35.86
N GLY A 772 -21.34 57.68 -35.93
CA GLY A 772 -20.06 57.54 -36.64
C GLY A 772 -20.18 57.17 -38.13
N GLY A 773 -21.25 57.62 -38.79
CA GLY A 773 -21.50 57.33 -40.19
C GLY A 773 -22.09 55.92 -40.45
N HIS A 774 -22.31 55.11 -39.40
CA HIS A 774 -22.95 53.80 -39.49
C HIS A 774 -24.37 53.86 -38.95
N SER A 775 -25.32 53.14 -39.62
CA SER A 775 -26.72 53.04 -39.21
C SER A 775 -27.00 51.72 -38.52
N PHE A 776 -27.44 51.75 -37.25
CA PHE A 776 -27.85 50.62 -36.43
C PHE A 776 -29.38 50.50 -36.51
N GLY A 777 -29.89 49.37 -36.95
CA GLY A 777 -31.31 49.14 -37.12
C GLY A 777 -32.05 48.96 -35.79
N ASN A 778 -33.35 49.20 -35.82
CA ASN A 778 -34.31 48.76 -34.81
C ASN A 778 -35.23 47.73 -35.43
N TRP A 779 -35.74 46.79 -34.67
CA TRP A 779 -36.58 45.72 -35.19
C TRP A 779 -37.89 46.25 -35.78
N ARG A 780 -38.29 47.46 -35.44
CA ARG A 780 -39.38 48.24 -36.07
C ARG A 780 -39.25 49.75 -35.73
N VAL A 781 -40.01 50.58 -36.37
CA VAL A 781 -40.11 51.97 -36.03
C VAL A 781 -40.88 52.15 -34.73
N LEU A 782 -40.22 52.67 -33.67
CA LEU A 782 -40.78 52.94 -32.36
C LEU A 782 -40.80 54.44 -32.01
N PRO A 783 -41.77 54.88 -31.24
CA PRO A 783 -41.80 56.30 -30.79
C PRO A 783 -40.68 56.60 -29.79
N ALA A 784 -40.56 57.85 -29.42
CA ALA A 784 -39.72 58.25 -28.27
C ALA A 784 -40.29 57.62 -27.00
N GLN A 785 -39.39 57.05 -26.15
CA GLN A 785 -39.76 56.22 -25.02
C GLN A 785 -38.89 56.53 -23.81
N ASN A 786 -39.42 56.29 -22.59
CA ASN A 786 -38.67 56.24 -21.34
C ASN A 786 -38.09 54.81 -21.13
N LEU A 787 -37.39 54.56 -20.02
CA LEU A 787 -36.73 53.25 -19.73
C LEU A 787 -37.75 52.09 -19.69
N VAL A 788 -38.90 52.32 -19.02
CA VAL A 788 -39.93 51.28 -18.83
C VAL A 788 -40.54 50.89 -20.19
N ASP A 789 -40.92 51.85 -21.01
CA ASP A 789 -41.49 51.60 -22.33
C ASP A 789 -40.45 51.03 -23.30
N ALA A 790 -39.20 51.48 -23.22
CA ALA A 790 -38.10 50.93 -23.99
C ALA A 790 -37.79 49.47 -23.67
N LEU A 791 -37.90 49.05 -22.40
CA LEU A 791 -37.84 47.64 -22.01
C LEU A 791 -39.03 46.88 -22.51
N ALA A 792 -40.25 47.43 -22.38
CA ALA A 792 -41.50 46.80 -22.78
C ALA A 792 -41.51 46.42 -24.28
N TRP A 793 -41.12 47.35 -25.11
CA TRP A 793 -41.05 47.21 -26.58
C TRP A 793 -39.70 46.79 -27.12
N SER A 794 -38.75 46.55 -26.22
CA SER A 794 -37.37 46.13 -26.57
C SER A 794 -36.70 47.10 -27.58
N ASN A 795 -36.86 48.43 -27.35
CA ASN A 795 -36.39 49.45 -28.28
C ASN A 795 -34.85 49.52 -28.37
N ASP A 796 -34.28 49.09 -29.49
CA ASP A 796 -32.84 49.09 -29.70
C ASP A 796 -32.27 50.49 -29.74
N VAL A 797 -32.97 51.42 -30.37
CA VAL A 797 -32.54 52.83 -30.49
C VAL A 797 -32.39 53.49 -29.13
N TYR A 798 -33.27 53.20 -28.16
CA TYR A 798 -33.12 53.68 -26.77
C TYR A 798 -31.81 53.11 -26.16
N PHE A 799 -31.57 51.80 -26.28
CA PHE A 799 -30.42 51.14 -25.66
C PHE A 799 -29.12 51.44 -26.40
N TYR A 800 -29.08 51.84 -27.65
CA TYR A 800 -27.92 52.34 -28.34
C TYR A 800 -27.47 53.69 -27.71
N GLN A 801 -28.42 54.57 -27.46
CA GLN A 801 -28.16 55.86 -26.83
C GLN A 801 -27.73 55.67 -25.35
N LEU A 802 -28.38 54.78 -24.63
CA LEU A 802 -28.01 54.43 -23.25
C LEU A 802 -26.60 53.85 -23.18
N ALA A 803 -26.24 52.95 -24.10
CA ALA A 803 -24.91 52.32 -24.12
C ALA A 803 -23.79 53.37 -24.33
N LEU A 804 -24.00 54.31 -25.25
CA LEU A 804 -23.03 55.41 -25.43
C LEU A 804 -22.92 56.34 -24.21
N ALA A 805 -24.03 56.56 -23.49
CA ALA A 805 -24.02 57.34 -22.28
C ALA A 805 -23.36 56.64 -21.09
N LEU A 806 -23.53 55.34 -20.95
CA LEU A 806 -22.94 54.49 -19.91
C LEU A 806 -21.42 54.26 -20.12
N GLY A 807 -21.05 54.11 -21.39
CA GLY A 807 -19.70 53.61 -21.76
C GLY A 807 -19.52 52.12 -21.54
N PRO A 808 -18.49 51.52 -22.17
CA PRO A 808 -18.28 50.07 -22.11
C PRO A 808 -17.91 49.57 -20.71
N GLU A 809 -17.08 50.32 -19.93
CA GLU A 809 -16.62 49.95 -18.61
C GLU A 809 -17.80 49.74 -17.64
N THR A 810 -18.72 50.70 -17.61
CA THR A 810 -19.90 50.66 -16.72
C THR A 810 -20.79 49.44 -17.03
N MET A 811 -21.02 49.17 -18.32
CA MET A 811 -21.80 47.98 -18.74
C MET A 811 -21.11 46.69 -18.38
N ILE A 812 -19.78 46.61 -18.58
CA ILE A 812 -18.97 45.42 -18.30
C ILE A 812 -18.90 45.18 -16.79
N ASP A 813 -18.66 46.16 -15.98
CA ASP A 813 -18.60 46.04 -14.51
C ASP A 813 -19.93 45.60 -13.92
N THR A 814 -21.03 46.17 -14.43
CA THR A 814 -22.38 45.71 -14.02
C THR A 814 -22.66 44.27 -14.46
N ALA A 815 -22.24 43.91 -15.67
CA ALA A 815 -22.38 42.53 -16.16
C ALA A 815 -21.61 41.55 -15.26
N ARG A 816 -20.38 41.90 -14.86
CA ARG A 816 -19.59 41.08 -13.91
C ARG A 816 -20.25 41.01 -12.54
N ALA A 817 -20.79 42.11 -12.02
CA ALA A 817 -21.52 42.13 -10.76
C ALA A 817 -22.76 41.24 -10.76
N LEU A 818 -23.34 41.03 -11.95
CA LEU A 818 -24.44 40.06 -12.18
C LEU A 818 -24.00 38.67 -12.63
N GLY A 819 -22.67 38.41 -12.57
CA GLY A 819 -22.08 37.09 -12.82
C GLY A 819 -21.86 36.71 -14.29
N VAL A 820 -21.93 37.64 -15.23
CA VAL A 820 -21.64 37.44 -16.63
C VAL A 820 -20.13 37.32 -16.85
N GLY A 821 -19.71 36.37 -17.74
CA GLY A 821 -18.29 36.15 -18.07
C GLY A 821 -17.53 35.28 -17.03
N SER A 822 -18.25 34.65 -16.13
CA SER A 822 -17.70 33.70 -15.17
C SER A 822 -18.66 32.52 -14.96
N PRO A 823 -18.17 31.34 -14.54
CA PRO A 823 -19.04 30.24 -14.16
C PRO A 823 -20.00 30.65 -13.07
N THR A 824 -21.24 30.14 -13.11
CA THR A 824 -22.26 30.44 -12.10
C THR A 824 -21.97 29.76 -10.76
N GLY A 825 -21.15 28.70 -10.79
CA GLY A 825 -20.84 27.87 -9.64
C GLY A 825 -21.86 26.76 -9.41
N ILE A 826 -22.63 26.37 -10.44
CA ILE A 826 -23.51 25.21 -10.37
C ILE A 826 -22.71 23.95 -10.09
N ASP A 827 -23.26 23.07 -9.29
CA ASP A 827 -22.68 21.76 -8.90
C ASP A 827 -22.71 20.70 -10.02
N LEU A 828 -22.62 21.13 -11.27
CA LEU A 828 -22.50 20.29 -12.46
C LEU A 828 -21.21 20.59 -13.22
N PRO A 829 -20.52 19.59 -13.77
CA PRO A 829 -19.33 19.79 -14.59
C PRO A 829 -19.71 20.26 -16.00
N GLY A 830 -18.76 20.87 -16.72
CA GLY A 830 -18.95 21.26 -18.11
C GLY A 830 -19.66 22.60 -18.31
N GLU A 831 -19.76 23.42 -17.26
CA GLU A 831 -20.26 24.78 -17.33
C GLU A 831 -19.31 25.67 -18.15
N SER A 832 -19.88 26.45 -19.07
CA SER A 832 -19.17 27.50 -19.79
C SER A 832 -19.18 28.82 -19.00
N ALA A 833 -18.04 29.47 -18.92
CA ALA A 833 -17.95 30.83 -18.35
C ALA A 833 -18.67 31.88 -19.21
N GLY A 834 -19.09 31.54 -20.44
CA GLY A 834 -19.49 32.51 -21.43
C GLY A 834 -18.31 33.35 -21.93
N TYR A 835 -18.61 34.43 -22.61
CA TYR A 835 -17.62 35.41 -23.03
C TYR A 835 -18.16 36.82 -22.79
N LEU A 836 -17.43 37.60 -22.05
CA LEU A 836 -17.67 39.01 -21.84
C LEU A 836 -16.45 39.81 -22.32
N GLY A 837 -16.52 40.25 -23.59
CA GLY A 837 -15.44 40.98 -24.22
C GLY A 837 -15.27 42.34 -23.54
N THR A 838 -14.03 42.72 -23.31
CA THR A 838 -13.62 44.03 -22.84
C THR A 838 -12.79 44.74 -23.92
N PRO A 839 -12.67 46.08 -23.90
CA PRO A 839 -11.72 46.75 -24.81
C PRO A 839 -10.33 46.09 -24.80
N ALA A 840 -9.81 45.83 -23.61
CA ALA A 840 -8.49 45.18 -23.43
C ALA A 840 -8.43 43.74 -23.97
N SER A 841 -9.50 42.94 -23.80
CA SER A 841 -9.52 41.55 -24.30
C SER A 841 -9.65 41.47 -25.81
N VAL A 842 -10.40 42.42 -26.42
CA VAL A 842 -10.54 42.51 -27.84
C VAL A 842 -9.21 42.96 -28.51
N GLU A 843 -8.55 43.93 -27.92
CA GLU A 843 -7.24 44.43 -28.34
C GLU A 843 -6.15 43.34 -28.19
N ALA A 844 -6.14 42.60 -27.09
CA ALA A 844 -5.24 41.49 -26.88
C ALA A 844 -5.42 40.34 -27.86
N ALA A 845 -6.63 40.18 -28.42
CA ALA A 845 -6.95 39.26 -29.51
C ALA A 845 -6.65 39.82 -30.89
N GLY A 846 -6.02 40.99 -31.02
CA GLY A 846 -5.68 41.65 -32.29
C GLY A 846 -6.83 42.45 -32.93
N GLY A 847 -7.95 42.61 -32.23
CA GLY A 847 -9.07 43.40 -32.66
C GLY A 847 -8.99 44.87 -32.22
N THR A 848 -9.98 45.67 -32.61
CA THR A 848 -10.12 47.06 -32.16
C THR A 848 -11.50 47.29 -31.59
N TRP A 849 -11.57 47.93 -30.43
CA TRP A 849 -12.85 48.29 -29.86
C TRP A 849 -13.28 49.67 -30.41
N TYR A 850 -14.31 49.67 -31.21
CA TYR A 850 -14.90 50.88 -31.76
C TYR A 850 -16.10 51.32 -30.96
N PRO A 851 -16.48 52.61 -30.97
CA PRO A 851 -17.72 53.04 -30.35
C PRO A 851 -18.98 52.29 -30.83
N GLY A 852 -18.97 51.80 -32.10
CA GLY A 852 -20.01 50.88 -32.62
C GLY A 852 -20.09 49.57 -31.89
N THR A 853 -18.96 49.03 -31.34
CA THR A 853 -18.95 47.82 -30.52
C THR A 853 -19.67 48.07 -29.20
N THR A 854 -19.52 49.29 -28.62
CA THR A 854 -20.27 49.71 -27.41
C THR A 854 -21.77 49.78 -27.70
N VAL A 855 -22.14 50.35 -28.85
CA VAL A 855 -23.56 50.41 -29.30
C VAL A 855 -24.18 49.04 -29.38
N ILE A 856 -23.49 48.07 -30.01
CA ILE A 856 -24.01 46.70 -30.22
C ILE A 856 -24.06 45.94 -28.86
N LEU A 857 -23.07 46.15 -27.98
CA LEU A 857 -23.11 45.62 -26.64
C LEU A 857 -24.36 46.09 -25.87
N GLY A 858 -24.84 47.32 -26.15
CA GLY A 858 -26.07 47.88 -25.60
C GLY A 858 -27.32 47.02 -25.80
N ILE A 859 -27.33 46.20 -26.85
CA ILE A 859 -28.44 45.30 -27.17
C ILE A 859 -28.11 43.84 -26.99
N GLY A 860 -26.95 43.52 -26.36
CA GLY A 860 -26.54 42.14 -26.08
C GLY A 860 -25.99 41.37 -27.26
N GLN A 861 -25.32 42.07 -28.17
CA GLN A 861 -24.65 41.50 -29.33
C GLN A 861 -23.15 41.89 -29.34
N GLY A 862 -22.42 41.45 -30.34
CA GLY A 862 -20.99 41.71 -30.44
C GLY A 862 -20.13 40.75 -29.56
N PRO A 863 -19.11 41.23 -28.81
CA PRO A 863 -18.20 40.38 -28.06
C PRO A 863 -18.84 39.92 -26.74
N LEU A 864 -20.01 39.29 -26.83
CA LEU A 864 -20.79 38.81 -25.67
C LEU A 864 -21.46 37.49 -25.99
N GLN A 865 -21.20 36.48 -25.17
CA GLN A 865 -21.84 35.18 -25.22
C GLN A 865 -22.16 34.67 -23.80
N VAL A 866 -23.35 34.14 -23.59
CA VAL A 866 -23.85 33.69 -22.31
C VAL A 866 -24.66 32.40 -22.44
N THR A 867 -24.72 31.63 -21.32
CA THR A 867 -25.54 30.43 -21.24
C THR A 867 -26.96 30.77 -20.77
N PRO A 868 -27.95 29.88 -21.06
CA PRO A 868 -29.30 30.02 -20.50
C PRO A 868 -29.31 30.14 -18.97
N LEU A 869 -28.41 29.41 -18.27
CA LEU A 869 -28.29 29.49 -16.81
C LEU A 869 -27.81 30.86 -16.36
N GLN A 870 -26.80 31.45 -17.02
CA GLN A 870 -26.36 32.80 -16.72
C GLN A 870 -27.48 33.82 -16.89
N SER A 871 -28.28 33.69 -17.98
CA SER A 871 -29.44 34.55 -18.22
C SER A 871 -30.52 34.37 -17.15
N ALA A 872 -30.82 33.16 -16.69
CA ALA A 872 -31.73 32.91 -15.59
C ALA A 872 -31.22 33.54 -14.28
N ARG A 873 -29.89 33.45 -14.02
CA ARG A 873 -29.24 33.94 -12.80
C ARG A 873 -29.34 35.46 -12.66
N TRP A 874 -28.98 36.25 -13.70
CA TRP A 874 -29.12 37.70 -13.61
C TRP A 874 -30.59 38.16 -13.60
N THR A 875 -31.47 37.44 -14.32
CA THR A 875 -32.91 37.75 -14.28
C THR A 875 -33.47 37.52 -12.87
N ALA A 876 -33.12 36.45 -12.23
CA ALA A 876 -33.40 36.19 -10.80
C ALA A 876 -32.88 37.33 -9.91
N ALA A 877 -31.62 37.73 -10.14
CA ALA A 877 -30.99 38.79 -9.33
C ALA A 877 -31.66 40.14 -9.47
N VAL A 878 -32.06 40.53 -10.70
CA VAL A 878 -32.82 41.75 -10.95
C VAL A 878 -34.19 41.70 -10.27
N ALA A 879 -34.85 40.56 -10.37
CA ALA A 879 -36.18 40.40 -9.81
C ALA A 879 -36.19 40.36 -8.27
N THR A 880 -35.29 39.65 -7.64
CA THR A 880 -35.24 39.45 -6.16
C THR A 880 -34.39 40.46 -5.42
N GLY A 881 -33.39 41.06 -6.09
CA GLY A 881 -32.38 41.92 -5.46
C GLY A 881 -31.19 41.15 -4.87
N ALA A 882 -31.08 39.86 -5.15
CA ALA A 882 -29.95 39.02 -4.70
C ALA A 882 -29.53 38.05 -5.81
N LEU A 883 -28.22 37.85 -6.00
CA LEU A 883 -27.64 36.99 -7.01
C LEU A 883 -27.55 35.56 -6.46
N PRO A 884 -28.34 34.60 -6.94
CA PRO A 884 -28.28 33.21 -6.47
C PRO A 884 -27.10 32.43 -7.04
N THR A 885 -26.64 31.42 -6.31
CA THR A 885 -25.75 30.40 -6.83
C THR A 885 -26.60 29.17 -7.21
N PRO A 886 -26.68 28.79 -8.49
CA PRO A 886 -27.49 27.64 -8.91
C PRO A 886 -26.95 26.32 -8.35
N TYR A 887 -27.84 25.36 -8.06
CA TYR A 887 -27.49 24.01 -7.65
C TYR A 887 -28.58 22.98 -8.00
N VAL A 888 -28.18 21.70 -8.13
CA VAL A 888 -29.09 20.57 -8.39
C VAL A 888 -29.10 19.54 -7.27
N GLY A 889 -28.02 19.40 -6.48
CA GLY A 889 -28.00 18.48 -5.35
C GLY A 889 -28.77 19.06 -4.17
N MET A 890 -29.75 18.34 -3.61
CA MET A 890 -30.58 18.83 -2.50
C MET A 890 -30.15 18.22 -1.15
N ALA A 891 -30.09 16.91 -1.08
CA ALA A 891 -29.81 16.21 0.18
C ALA A 891 -29.18 14.82 -0.06
N VAL A 892 -28.44 14.34 0.93
CA VAL A 892 -27.99 12.96 1.02
C VAL A 892 -28.94 12.16 1.89
N GLY A 893 -29.47 11.06 1.35
CA GLY A 893 -30.59 10.30 1.96
C GLY A 893 -31.96 10.79 1.52
N THR A 894 -32.99 10.11 2.01
CA THR A 894 -34.39 10.42 1.77
C THR A 894 -35.18 10.37 3.08
N GLY A 895 -36.32 11.09 3.13
CA GLY A 895 -37.23 11.11 4.29
C GLY A 895 -36.66 11.90 5.48
N PRO A 896 -37.15 11.67 6.71
CA PRO A 896 -36.82 12.46 7.89
C PRO A 896 -35.34 12.44 8.32
N GLY A 897 -34.58 11.47 7.83
CA GLY A 897 -33.14 11.33 8.11
C GLY A 897 -32.25 11.92 7.02
N ALA A 898 -32.78 12.58 6.01
CA ALA A 898 -32.00 13.19 4.95
C ALA A 898 -31.16 14.36 5.47
N ILE A 899 -29.90 14.39 5.05
CA ILE A 899 -28.96 15.46 5.40
C ILE A 899 -28.94 16.44 4.24
N ALA A 900 -29.46 17.65 4.47
CA ALA A 900 -29.41 18.72 3.46
C ALA A 900 -27.97 19.06 3.08
N LEU A 901 -27.73 19.21 1.79
CA LEU A 901 -26.44 19.70 1.30
C LEU A 901 -26.32 21.21 1.55
N PRO A 902 -25.14 21.69 1.95
CA PRO A 902 -24.92 23.12 2.17
C PRO A 902 -24.82 23.84 0.81
N HIS A 903 -25.59 24.92 0.66
CA HIS A 903 -25.52 25.80 -0.51
C HIS A 903 -25.26 27.24 -0.08
N PRO A 904 -24.50 28.02 -0.87
CA PRO A 904 -24.30 29.43 -0.60
C PRO A 904 -25.62 30.20 -0.62
N ALA A 905 -25.82 31.03 0.38
CA ALA A 905 -26.95 32.00 0.35
C ALA A 905 -26.79 32.95 -0.84
N PRO A 906 -27.91 33.40 -1.46
CA PRO A 906 -27.86 34.42 -2.51
C PRO A 906 -27.15 35.68 -2.05
N THR A 907 -26.26 36.23 -2.86
CA THR A 907 -25.49 37.42 -2.55
C THR A 907 -26.37 38.67 -2.77
N PRO A 908 -26.67 39.45 -1.73
CA PRO A 908 -27.49 40.66 -1.90
C PRO A 908 -26.81 41.66 -2.85
N LEU A 909 -27.60 42.28 -3.72
CA LEU A 909 -27.12 43.35 -4.59
C LEU A 909 -27.13 44.66 -3.84
N PRO A 910 -26.02 45.42 -3.79
CA PRO A 910 -25.94 46.66 -3.03
C PRO A 910 -26.82 47.79 -3.60
N PHE A 911 -27.42 47.57 -4.78
CA PHE A 911 -28.25 48.51 -5.51
C PHE A 911 -29.69 47.96 -5.74
N ALA A 912 -30.10 46.94 -4.98
CA ALA A 912 -31.40 46.27 -5.15
C ALA A 912 -32.62 47.21 -5.02
N ASP A 913 -32.52 48.25 -4.19
CA ASP A 913 -33.49 49.26 -3.96
C ASP A 913 -33.76 50.14 -5.20
N ARG A 914 -32.82 50.29 -6.10
CA ARG A 914 -32.91 51.11 -7.31
C ARG A 914 -33.56 50.39 -8.48
N LEU A 915 -33.75 49.08 -8.40
CA LEU A 915 -34.22 48.23 -9.54
C LEU A 915 -35.73 48.34 -9.82
N GLY A 916 -36.51 49.19 -9.11
CA GLY A 916 -37.93 49.36 -9.32
C GLY A 916 -38.33 49.60 -10.79
N PRO A 917 -37.75 50.60 -11.49
CA PRO A 917 -38.04 50.87 -12.88
C PRO A 917 -37.70 49.71 -13.84
N VAL A 918 -36.68 48.94 -13.57
CA VAL A 918 -36.31 47.75 -14.37
C VAL A 918 -37.36 46.65 -14.22
N ARG A 919 -37.81 46.39 -12.97
CA ARG A 919 -38.87 45.42 -12.65
C ARG A 919 -40.21 45.84 -13.27
N GLU A 920 -40.54 47.12 -13.24
CA GLU A 920 -41.72 47.69 -13.92
C GLU A 920 -41.65 47.49 -15.44
N GLY A 921 -40.47 47.76 -16.03
CA GLY A 921 -40.24 47.52 -17.46
C GLY A 921 -40.42 46.05 -17.84
N MET A 922 -39.92 45.10 -16.98
CA MET A 922 -40.10 43.66 -17.17
C MET A 922 -41.61 43.28 -17.11
N ARG A 923 -42.42 43.88 -16.25
CA ARG A 923 -43.87 43.67 -16.20
C ARG A 923 -44.52 44.24 -17.46
N ALA A 924 -44.12 45.41 -17.92
CA ALA A 924 -44.61 46.07 -19.10
C ALA A 924 -44.33 45.25 -20.38
N VAL A 925 -43.26 44.45 -20.44
CA VAL A 925 -43.01 43.48 -21.51
C VAL A 925 -44.21 42.57 -21.71
N VAL A 926 -44.83 42.09 -20.60
CA VAL A 926 -45.93 41.12 -20.65
C VAL A 926 -47.28 41.86 -20.83
N THR A 927 -47.50 42.96 -20.17
CA THR A 927 -48.80 43.66 -20.20
C THR A 927 -49.05 44.40 -21.51
N SER A 928 -48.00 45.08 -22.08
CA SER A 928 -48.15 45.90 -23.25
C SER A 928 -47.15 45.63 -24.39
N GLY A 929 -46.04 44.87 -24.05
CA GLY A 929 -44.86 44.74 -24.88
C GLY A 929 -44.73 43.45 -25.67
N THR A 930 -43.46 43.07 -25.87
CA THR A 930 -43.04 41.92 -26.72
C THR A 930 -43.33 40.56 -26.10
N GLY A 931 -43.66 40.46 -24.84
CA GLY A 931 -43.91 39.23 -24.10
C GLY A 931 -45.40 38.92 -23.84
N ARG A 932 -46.33 39.52 -24.59
CA ARG A 932 -47.80 39.31 -24.40
C ARG A 932 -48.24 37.87 -24.41
N ALA A 933 -47.47 36.99 -25.04
CA ALA A 933 -47.74 35.54 -25.01
C ALA A 933 -47.67 34.91 -23.62
N LEU A 934 -47.12 35.64 -22.63
CA LEU A 934 -47.05 35.25 -21.20
C LEU A 934 -48.19 35.81 -20.38
N ALA A 935 -49.11 36.61 -20.94
CA ALA A 935 -50.20 37.24 -20.18
C ALA A 935 -51.19 36.23 -19.59
N ASP A 936 -51.41 35.11 -20.29
CA ASP A 936 -52.40 34.08 -19.91
C ASP A 936 -51.79 32.93 -19.08
N VAL A 937 -50.75 33.20 -18.33
CA VAL A 937 -50.08 32.17 -17.49
C VAL A 937 -50.86 31.92 -16.16
N GLY A 938 -51.79 32.77 -15.80
CA GLY A 938 -52.62 32.62 -14.60
C GLY A 938 -52.11 33.37 -13.35
N VAL A 939 -50.87 33.87 -13.42
CA VAL A 939 -50.24 34.75 -12.41
C VAL A 939 -49.53 35.92 -13.07
N PRO A 940 -49.33 37.05 -12.39
CA PRO A 940 -48.53 38.15 -12.93
C PRO A 940 -47.13 37.70 -13.30
N VAL A 941 -46.67 38.00 -14.50
CA VAL A 941 -45.33 37.63 -15.03
C VAL A 941 -44.55 38.89 -15.34
N ALA A 942 -43.26 38.88 -15.03
CA ALA A 942 -42.32 39.88 -15.51
C ALA A 942 -41.27 39.21 -16.40
N ALA A 943 -40.99 39.75 -17.58
CA ALA A 943 -40.22 39.06 -18.61
C ALA A 943 -39.28 39.97 -19.42
N LYS A 944 -38.39 39.36 -20.21
CA LYS A 944 -37.66 40.00 -21.31
C LYS A 944 -37.47 39.05 -22.46
N SER A 945 -37.87 39.45 -23.64
CA SER A 945 -37.57 38.74 -24.89
C SER A 945 -36.18 39.12 -25.42
N GLY A 946 -35.54 38.23 -26.12
CA GLY A 946 -34.27 38.45 -26.82
C GLY A 946 -34.29 37.80 -28.20
N THR A 947 -33.64 38.42 -29.13
CA THR A 947 -33.35 37.88 -30.47
C THR A 947 -31.95 38.34 -30.83
N ALA A 948 -31.07 37.46 -31.12
CA ALA A 948 -29.75 37.77 -31.62
C ALA A 948 -29.55 37.17 -33.01
N GLU A 949 -28.86 37.87 -33.87
CA GLU A 949 -28.50 37.33 -35.19
C GLU A 949 -27.44 36.25 -35.02
N ASP A 950 -27.61 35.12 -35.68
CA ASP A 950 -26.68 34.01 -35.67
C ASP A 950 -26.14 33.74 -37.08
N PRO A 951 -24.98 34.29 -37.44
CA PRO A 951 -24.37 34.07 -38.75
C PRO A 951 -23.85 32.64 -38.96
N SER A 952 -23.79 31.79 -37.90
CA SER A 952 -23.37 30.38 -38.00
C SER A 952 -24.47 29.50 -38.60
N VAL A 953 -25.73 29.95 -38.62
CA VAL A 953 -26.85 29.22 -39.19
C VAL A 953 -26.87 29.46 -40.71
N PRO A 954 -26.74 28.39 -41.54
CA PRO A 954 -26.80 28.52 -43.02
C PRO A 954 -28.07 29.19 -43.48
N GLY A 955 -27.97 30.28 -44.25
CA GLY A 955 -29.10 31.06 -44.76
C GLY A 955 -29.55 32.21 -43.84
N GLY A 956 -28.82 32.46 -42.76
CA GLY A 956 -29.16 33.39 -41.71
C GLY A 956 -30.11 32.77 -40.68
N GLY A 957 -29.86 32.98 -39.40
CA GLY A 957 -30.69 32.46 -38.31
C GLY A 957 -30.72 33.40 -37.15
N VAL A 958 -31.50 33.06 -36.16
CA VAL A 958 -31.61 33.85 -34.93
C VAL A 958 -31.57 32.93 -33.69
N ASP A 959 -30.87 33.39 -32.69
CA ASP A 959 -30.98 32.89 -31.33
C ASP A 959 -32.16 33.54 -30.64
N ASP A 960 -33.27 32.81 -30.51
CA ASP A 960 -34.50 33.25 -29.83
C ASP A 960 -34.39 33.00 -28.34
N TRP A 961 -34.53 34.06 -27.58
CA TRP A 961 -34.44 34.04 -26.12
C TRP A 961 -35.70 34.54 -25.45
N MET A 962 -36.11 33.92 -24.35
CA MET A 962 -37.08 34.42 -23.42
C MET A 962 -36.63 34.14 -21.98
N THR A 963 -36.61 35.15 -21.15
CA THR A 963 -36.43 35.03 -19.71
C THR A 963 -37.55 35.66 -18.97
N ALA A 964 -38.06 35.02 -17.91
CA ALA A 964 -39.22 35.53 -17.16
C ALA A 964 -39.22 35.04 -15.71
N VAL A 965 -39.85 35.77 -14.86
CA VAL A 965 -40.12 35.43 -13.45
C VAL A 965 -41.62 35.45 -13.15
N ALA A 966 -42.05 34.57 -12.29
CA ALA A 966 -43.43 34.49 -11.80
C ALA A 966 -43.44 34.04 -10.30
N PRO A 967 -44.38 34.49 -9.49
CA PRO A 967 -45.16 35.73 -9.69
C PRO A 967 -44.30 36.99 -9.75
N ALA A 968 -44.68 37.99 -10.51
CA ALA A 968 -43.85 39.20 -10.71
C ALA A 968 -43.53 39.99 -9.44
N ASP A 969 -44.40 39.92 -8.43
CA ASP A 969 -44.27 40.66 -7.17
C ASP A 969 -43.47 39.90 -6.11
N SER A 970 -43.51 38.57 -6.14
CA SER A 970 -42.89 37.67 -5.19
C SER A 970 -42.35 36.44 -5.91
N PRO A 971 -41.29 36.59 -6.75
CA PRO A 971 -40.82 35.55 -7.61
C PRO A 971 -40.43 34.28 -6.84
N ASP A 972 -41.02 33.15 -7.24
CA ASP A 972 -40.64 31.79 -6.78
C ASP A 972 -40.15 30.89 -7.93
N LEU A 973 -40.34 31.38 -9.18
CA LEU A 973 -39.82 30.71 -10.37
C LEU A 973 -39.20 31.73 -11.35
N VAL A 974 -38.00 31.45 -11.84
CA VAL A 974 -37.40 32.06 -13.03
C VAL A 974 -37.27 30.97 -14.11
N VAL A 975 -37.66 31.30 -15.34
CA VAL A 975 -37.49 30.40 -16.48
C VAL A 975 -36.78 31.18 -17.59
N THR A 976 -35.71 30.59 -18.10
CA THR A 976 -35.04 31.12 -19.32
C THR A 976 -34.98 30.02 -20.36
N ALA A 977 -35.36 30.34 -21.59
CA ALA A 977 -35.29 29.46 -22.74
C ALA A 977 -34.51 30.10 -23.89
N LEU A 978 -33.77 29.25 -24.61
CA LEU A 978 -33.00 29.53 -25.81
C LEU A 978 -33.40 28.54 -26.90
N ALA A 979 -33.61 28.98 -28.12
CA ALA A 979 -33.78 28.14 -29.31
C ALA A 979 -33.15 28.77 -30.54
N GLN A 980 -32.25 28.06 -31.20
CA GLN A 980 -31.71 28.46 -32.54
C GLN A 980 -32.74 28.20 -33.62
N ARG A 981 -33.02 29.20 -34.43
CA ARG A 981 -34.04 29.11 -35.53
C ARG A 981 -33.57 29.69 -36.83
N PRO A 982 -34.02 29.16 -37.97
CA PRO A 982 -33.65 29.69 -39.29
C PRO A 982 -34.37 31.00 -39.67
N GLU A 983 -35.43 31.40 -38.95
CA GLU A 983 -36.26 32.50 -39.32
C GLU A 983 -36.56 33.48 -38.19
N THR A 984 -36.69 34.77 -38.49
CA THR A 984 -37.25 35.78 -37.62
C THR A 984 -38.78 35.67 -37.58
N GLY A 985 -39.38 35.44 -36.48
CA GLY A 985 -40.82 35.25 -36.31
C GLY A 985 -41.28 35.35 -34.89
N THR A 986 -42.51 34.94 -34.60
CA THR A 986 -43.04 34.84 -33.23
C THR A 986 -42.14 34.01 -32.36
N SER A 987 -41.74 34.51 -31.19
CA SER A 987 -40.88 33.84 -30.22
C SER A 987 -41.50 32.50 -29.81
N ARG A 988 -40.85 31.39 -30.17
CA ARG A 988 -41.23 30.04 -29.73
C ARG A 988 -40.78 29.76 -28.32
N THR A 989 -39.72 30.43 -27.88
CA THR A 989 -39.25 30.33 -26.49
C THR A 989 -40.23 30.94 -25.49
N ALA A 990 -41.05 31.92 -25.94
CA ALA A 990 -42.17 32.43 -25.11
C ALA A 990 -43.20 31.32 -24.80
N ALA A 991 -43.47 30.41 -25.76
CA ALA A 991 -44.38 29.29 -25.53
C ALA A 991 -43.80 28.29 -24.52
N VAL A 992 -42.47 27.99 -24.60
CA VAL A 992 -41.74 27.16 -23.62
C VAL A 992 -41.86 27.72 -22.20
N VAL A 993 -41.57 29.03 -22.07
CA VAL A 993 -41.60 29.70 -20.78
C VAL A 993 -43.04 29.75 -20.22
N ALA A 994 -44.06 30.08 -21.06
CA ALA A 994 -45.45 30.09 -20.65
C ALA A 994 -45.97 28.72 -20.22
N ALA A 995 -45.63 27.65 -20.94
CA ALA A 995 -46.04 26.29 -20.60
C ALA A 995 -45.44 25.87 -19.25
N THR A 996 -44.15 26.17 -19.02
CA THR A 996 -43.43 25.83 -17.77
C THR A 996 -44.04 26.57 -16.58
N MET A 997 -44.32 27.87 -16.73
CA MET A 997 -44.93 28.70 -15.65
C MET A 997 -46.37 28.28 -15.33
N ARG A 998 -47.19 27.97 -16.35
CA ARG A 998 -48.54 27.41 -16.12
C ARG A 998 -48.49 26.11 -15.34
N ALA A 999 -47.53 25.23 -15.68
CA ALA A 999 -47.36 23.95 -14.99
C ALA A 999 -46.96 24.14 -13.54
N HIS A 1000 -46.13 25.14 -13.23
CA HIS A 1000 -45.73 25.47 -11.87
C HIS A 1000 -46.92 26.01 -11.05
N GLY A 1001 -47.68 26.97 -11.60
CA GLY A 1001 -48.84 27.55 -10.95
C GLY A 1001 -50.03 26.56 -10.76
N ALA A 1002 -50.21 25.59 -11.64
CA ALA A 1002 -51.21 24.55 -11.52
C ALA A 1002 -50.90 23.47 -10.47
N GLY A 1003 -49.61 23.34 -10.03
CA GLY A 1003 -49.15 22.41 -9.01
C GLY A 1003 -49.00 23.00 -7.60
N ALA A 1004 -49.28 24.32 -7.43
CA ALA A 1004 -49.35 24.90 -6.09
C ALA A 1004 -50.63 24.44 -5.39
N PRO A 1005 -50.54 23.89 -4.15
CA PRO A 1005 -51.73 23.45 -3.41
C PRO A 1005 -52.68 24.57 -3.00
#